data_59e018d162beee1957f0b99f6b782f39
#
_entry.id   59e018d162beee1957f0b99f6b782f39
#
_cell.length_a   1.000
_cell.length_b   1.000
_cell.length_c   1.000
_cell.angle_alpha   90.00
_cell.angle_beta   90.00
_cell.angle_gamma   90.00
#
_symmetry.space_group_name_H-M   'P 1'
#
loop_
_entity.id
_entity.type
_entity.pdbx_description
1 polymer ?
#
loop_
_entity_poly.entity_id
_entity_poly.type
_entity_poly.pdbx_seq_one_letter_code
_entity_poly.pdbx_strand_id
1 'polypeptide(L)'
;MKILNNYLYKHVLVILCFAFFAQLFYFPSLSGKKLLQSDIVQYSGMSRQIKEYRAENGQKETYWIDNAFGGMPTYQLGAKYPADFLGFIHDLFRLLPRPSYILFLYLFSSYVLFLVLPVDWRTAIFGSFAFGLSTYLLIILQVGHNTKAIALAYMPLAVAGFLLLINKKWLKGFIVSVLGLGLNIRANHYQMSYYLLFILVLLALFYFIDAYKNKSLKVFLKSIGLFSVSGLLSLGLNATPLLATSEYSKFSTRNGSELELNLDGTKKIKSNGLDYDYITEYSYGIFESLSLIIPRIQGGGSRENLGSDSELYEFLVKKGISKSQSRDFTSSVPTYWGSQPILEAPAYIGIVVFLFAFFAAIILKGPLRNALVTASILSLLLSWGKNLPFITDFFIFNIPLYNKFRAVSSVQVILELCIPILAVLGLEKILSEPNKYFKAFFKPAIILLFMLISLLFLKLIGAFSFKSPIDSRLLEAYGDQILQQIIYAREIVFKEDIIRGIILISLACFIFSLFKFKRIKKNIALVLFFGITIYDLGGVAFRYLDWNRFVNKSKIESPFRITNADKTILNDKTRYRVYEPQLSLTGARTAYFHNSIGGYHGAKPRRFQELYQFFNYNELPEILNILNVKYVLYDSEEGLSPLINEEAQGNAWIVDSIIKVNSADDVLKTLKTIDLKKHAIIEDQDAANALTIEKNIDYQSKIQLIEESVNTLKYSFNSNSKQVVVFSEMYYPNGWEAKIDGIIVPHYRVNYVLRALKVPSGEHIISFQFSPKVVEFGTNIRYVSISLFTIILLIFMFGKRLKSNFK
;
A
#
# COMPACT_ATOMS: atom_id res chain seq x y z
N MET A 1 -21.67 28.49 -29.93
CA MET A 1 -21.78 27.03 -30.05
C MET A 1 -20.59 26.37 -30.80
N LYS A 2 -20.25 26.77 -32.05
CA LYS A 2 -19.13 26.14 -32.80
C LYS A 2 -17.75 26.20 -32.08
N ILE A 3 -17.40 27.31 -31.42
CA ILE A 3 -16.13 27.48 -30.69
C ILE A 3 -16.10 26.63 -29.42
N LEU A 4 -17.24 26.52 -28.72
CA LEU A 4 -17.35 25.66 -27.51
C LEU A 4 -17.26 24.16 -27.87
N ASN A 5 -17.87 23.76 -29.00
CA ASN A 5 -17.75 22.39 -29.54
C ASN A 5 -16.32 22.03 -29.92
N ASN A 6 -15.57 22.97 -30.58
CA ASN A 6 -14.18 22.71 -30.93
C ASN A 6 -13.24 22.60 -29.71
N TYR A 7 -13.53 23.30 -28.62
CA TYR A 7 -12.74 23.20 -27.37
C TYR A 7 -12.99 21.85 -26.68
N LEU A 8 -14.24 21.48 -26.48
CA LEU A 8 -14.61 20.22 -25.83
C LEU A 8 -14.11 19.00 -26.63
N TYR A 9 -14.25 19.03 -27.95
CA TYR A 9 -13.82 17.96 -28.83
C TYR A 9 -12.32 17.62 -28.68
N LYS A 10 -11.45 18.62 -28.55
CA LYS A 10 -10.00 18.41 -28.36
C LYS A 10 -9.69 17.64 -27.08
N HIS A 11 -10.33 17.99 -25.97
CA HIS A 11 -10.10 17.33 -24.69
C HIS A 11 -10.68 15.91 -24.67
N VAL A 12 -11.82 15.68 -25.30
CA VAL A 12 -12.40 14.34 -25.47
C VAL A 12 -11.44 13.46 -26.28
N LEU A 13 -10.89 13.97 -27.38
CA LEU A 13 -9.91 13.24 -28.19
C LEU A 13 -8.66 12.89 -27.37
N VAL A 14 -8.14 13.82 -26.56
CA VAL A 14 -6.99 13.54 -25.68
C VAL A 14 -7.30 12.43 -24.69
N ILE A 15 -8.47 12.45 -24.07
CA ILE A 15 -8.90 11.42 -23.12
C ILE A 15 -9.00 10.06 -23.82
N LEU A 16 -9.57 10.01 -25.02
CA LEU A 16 -9.62 8.78 -25.83
C LEU A 16 -8.22 8.28 -26.21
N CYS A 17 -7.31 9.19 -26.57
CA CYS A 17 -5.90 8.86 -26.82
C CYS A 17 -5.20 8.28 -25.57
N PHE A 18 -5.48 8.83 -24.38
CA PHE A 18 -4.96 8.27 -23.13
C PHE A 18 -5.49 6.87 -22.85
N ALA A 19 -6.79 6.65 -23.06
CA ALA A 19 -7.39 5.32 -22.91
C ALA A 19 -6.79 4.31 -23.89
N PHE A 20 -6.64 4.70 -25.15
CA PHE A 20 -6.01 3.89 -26.18
C PHE A 20 -4.54 3.59 -25.84
N PHE A 21 -3.75 4.61 -25.47
CA PHE A 21 -2.35 4.41 -25.07
C PHE A 21 -2.23 3.49 -23.87
N ALA A 22 -3.02 3.69 -22.83
CA ALA A 22 -2.98 2.87 -21.62
C ALA A 22 -3.31 1.40 -21.92
N GLN A 23 -4.23 1.16 -22.84
CA GLN A 23 -4.58 -0.19 -23.29
C GLN A 23 -3.50 -0.80 -24.16
N LEU A 24 -2.90 -0.02 -25.07
CA LEU A 24 -1.80 -0.47 -25.92
C LEU A 24 -0.54 -0.76 -25.06
N PHE A 25 -0.25 0.07 -24.06
CA PHE A 25 0.87 -0.12 -23.15
C PHE A 25 0.79 -1.46 -22.41
N TYR A 26 -0.41 -1.90 -22.06
CA TYR A 26 -0.67 -3.21 -21.46
C TYR A 26 -1.43 -4.14 -22.44
N PHE A 27 -0.94 -4.23 -23.68
CA PHE A 27 -1.60 -4.96 -24.77
C PHE A 27 -2.00 -6.41 -24.46
N PRO A 28 -1.27 -7.22 -23.65
CA PRO A 28 -1.71 -8.59 -23.37
C PRO A 28 -3.07 -8.67 -22.68
N SER A 29 -3.50 -7.59 -22.02
CA SER A 29 -4.84 -7.52 -21.43
C SER A 29 -5.97 -7.50 -22.47
N LEU A 30 -5.70 -7.12 -23.73
CA LEU A 30 -6.64 -7.21 -24.85
C LEU A 30 -7.02 -8.65 -25.18
N SER A 31 -6.10 -9.58 -25.02
CA SER A 31 -6.34 -11.01 -25.24
C SER A 31 -6.95 -11.71 -24.01
N GLY A 32 -7.49 -10.95 -23.04
CA GLY A 32 -8.09 -11.47 -21.82
C GLY A 32 -7.09 -11.95 -20.76
N LYS A 33 -5.78 -11.84 -21.04
CA LYS A 33 -4.75 -12.16 -20.03
C LYS A 33 -4.75 -11.13 -18.90
N LYS A 34 -4.37 -11.56 -17.72
CA LYS A 34 -4.27 -10.72 -16.50
C LYS A 34 -2.85 -10.72 -15.99
N LEU A 35 -2.40 -9.59 -15.46
CA LEU A 35 -1.10 -9.47 -14.81
C LEU A 35 -1.10 -10.26 -13.50
N LEU A 36 -0.18 -11.23 -13.38
CA LEU A 36 0.06 -11.99 -12.16
C LEU A 36 0.84 -11.09 -11.18
N GLN A 37 0.18 -10.71 -10.12
CA GLN A 37 0.70 -9.81 -9.09
C GLN A 37 0.83 -10.57 -7.78
N SER A 38 2.01 -10.59 -7.16
CA SER A 38 2.28 -11.34 -5.93
C SER A 38 1.30 -11.02 -4.80
N ASP A 39 1.05 -9.73 -4.56
CA ASP A 39 0.10 -9.31 -3.51
C ASP A 39 -1.34 -9.74 -3.80
N ILE A 40 -1.74 -9.80 -5.08
CA ILE A 40 -3.09 -10.27 -5.46
C ILE A 40 -3.25 -11.77 -5.26
N VAL A 41 -2.18 -12.53 -5.45
CA VAL A 41 -2.16 -13.97 -5.13
C VAL A 41 -2.40 -14.15 -3.62
N GLN A 42 -1.64 -13.44 -2.78
CA GLN A 42 -1.81 -13.51 -1.32
C GLN A 42 -3.21 -13.00 -0.89
N TYR A 43 -3.65 -11.88 -1.45
CA TYR A 43 -5.01 -11.37 -1.22
C TYR A 43 -6.10 -12.39 -1.59
N SER A 44 -5.90 -13.18 -2.66
CA SER A 44 -6.87 -14.20 -3.07
C SER A 44 -7.02 -15.30 -2.02
N GLY A 45 -5.93 -15.70 -1.35
CA GLY A 45 -5.96 -16.62 -0.23
C GLY A 45 -6.73 -16.06 0.95
N MET A 46 -6.33 -14.87 1.41
CA MET A 46 -6.96 -14.20 2.55
C MET A 46 -8.46 -13.92 2.34
N SER A 47 -8.87 -13.52 1.13
CA SER A 47 -10.24 -13.08 0.82
C SER A 47 -11.16 -14.20 0.33
N ARG A 48 -10.73 -15.47 0.33
CA ARG A 48 -11.53 -16.56 -0.21
C ARG A 48 -12.85 -16.72 0.53
N GLN A 49 -12.80 -16.79 1.85
CA GLN A 49 -13.99 -16.96 2.69
C GLN A 49 -15.00 -15.81 2.52
N ILE A 50 -14.53 -14.58 2.29
CA ILE A 50 -15.40 -13.44 1.97
C ILE A 50 -16.15 -13.68 0.65
N LYS A 51 -15.46 -14.21 -0.37
CA LYS A 51 -16.04 -14.47 -1.69
C LYS A 51 -17.06 -15.60 -1.64
N GLU A 52 -16.75 -16.65 -0.91
CA GLU A 52 -17.65 -17.80 -0.67
C GLU A 52 -18.89 -17.35 0.08
N TYR A 53 -18.73 -16.63 1.19
CA TYR A 53 -19.85 -16.08 1.97
C TYR A 53 -20.79 -15.23 1.11
N ARG A 54 -20.24 -14.33 0.27
CA ARG A 54 -21.03 -13.50 -0.66
C ARG A 54 -21.80 -14.36 -1.67
N ALA A 55 -21.18 -15.40 -2.22
CA ALA A 55 -21.81 -16.28 -3.20
C ALA A 55 -22.98 -17.07 -2.60
N GLU A 56 -22.81 -17.59 -1.39
CA GLU A 56 -23.80 -18.41 -0.68
C GLU A 56 -24.94 -17.58 -0.08
N ASN A 57 -24.68 -16.34 0.31
CA ASN A 57 -25.63 -15.50 1.04
C ASN A 57 -26.21 -14.34 0.20
N GLY A 58 -26.38 -14.52 -1.11
CA GLY A 58 -27.03 -13.52 -1.97
C GLY A 58 -26.28 -12.17 -2.01
N GLN A 59 -24.95 -12.19 -2.07
CA GLN A 59 -24.05 -11.03 -2.09
C GLN A 59 -24.07 -10.19 -0.80
N LYS A 60 -24.58 -10.71 0.29
CA LYS A 60 -24.43 -10.08 1.62
C LYS A 60 -22.96 -10.05 2.02
N GLU A 61 -22.59 -9.06 2.84
CA GLU A 61 -21.21 -8.86 3.28
C GLU A 61 -20.94 -9.56 4.60
N THR A 62 -19.71 -10.08 4.76
CA THR A 62 -19.16 -10.44 6.07
C THR A 62 -18.04 -9.50 6.44
N TYR A 63 -18.01 -9.06 7.70
CA TYR A 63 -16.95 -8.21 8.25
C TYR A 63 -15.95 -8.98 9.11
N TRP A 64 -16.03 -10.33 9.12
CA TRP A 64 -15.14 -11.26 9.80
C TRP A 64 -14.68 -12.37 8.89
N ILE A 65 -13.50 -12.91 9.13
CA ILE A 65 -12.98 -14.17 8.55
C ILE A 65 -12.32 -15.02 9.63
N ASP A 66 -12.36 -16.34 9.45
CA ASP A 66 -11.70 -17.33 10.31
C ASP A 66 -10.50 -17.99 9.63
N ASN A 67 -10.37 -17.84 8.32
CA ASN A 67 -9.38 -18.53 7.52
C ASN A 67 -7.95 -17.97 7.64
N ALA A 68 -7.72 -16.92 8.42
CA ALA A 68 -6.40 -16.36 8.63
C ALA A 68 -6.21 -15.82 10.05
N PHE A 69 -5.00 -16.00 10.61
CA PHE A 69 -4.61 -15.56 11.95
C PHE A 69 -5.57 -16.03 13.05
N GLY A 70 -6.23 -17.17 12.84
CA GLY A 70 -7.27 -17.68 13.73
C GLY A 70 -8.56 -16.88 13.78
N GLY A 71 -8.65 -15.79 13.05
CA GLY A 71 -9.81 -14.89 12.93
C GLY A 71 -9.46 -13.42 12.99
N MET A 72 -10.00 -12.61 12.05
CA MET A 72 -9.81 -11.16 12.02
C MET A 72 -10.93 -10.41 11.30
N PRO A 73 -11.14 -9.10 11.60
CA PRO A 73 -12.04 -8.26 10.81
C PRO A 73 -11.57 -8.07 9.36
N THR A 74 -12.52 -7.99 8.42
CA THR A 74 -12.25 -7.83 6.98
C THR A 74 -12.06 -6.39 6.52
N TYR A 75 -12.07 -5.42 7.42
CA TYR A 75 -12.12 -3.98 7.12
C TYR A 75 -11.02 -3.49 6.17
N GLN A 76 -9.85 -4.12 6.22
CA GLN A 76 -8.73 -3.86 5.31
C GLN A 76 -8.51 -4.99 4.30
N LEU A 77 -9.46 -5.91 4.16
CA LEU A 77 -9.37 -7.08 3.29
C LEU A 77 -10.44 -7.07 2.18
N GLY A 78 -10.76 -5.91 1.65
CA GLY A 78 -11.71 -5.75 0.54
C GLY A 78 -13.18 -5.85 0.94
N ALA A 79 -13.52 -5.53 2.18
CA ALA A 79 -14.90 -5.39 2.63
C ALA A 79 -15.64 -4.34 1.79
N LYS A 80 -16.87 -4.65 1.43
CA LYS A 80 -17.79 -3.73 0.76
C LYS A 80 -18.70 -3.10 1.80
N TYR A 81 -18.90 -1.80 1.68
CA TYR A 81 -19.74 -1.06 2.61
C TYR A 81 -20.95 -0.46 1.91
N PRO A 82 -22.11 -0.35 2.59
CA PRO A 82 -23.29 0.31 2.03
C PRO A 82 -23.01 1.78 1.66
N ALA A 83 -23.84 2.35 0.79
CA ALA A 83 -23.80 3.75 0.38
C ALA A 83 -22.43 4.20 -0.21
N ASP A 84 -21.77 3.36 -1.01
CA ASP A 84 -20.47 3.69 -1.64
C ASP A 84 -20.65 4.54 -2.90
N PHE A 85 -21.10 5.78 -2.73
CA PHE A 85 -21.28 6.76 -3.81
C PHE A 85 -20.00 7.00 -4.61
N LEU A 86 -18.87 7.13 -3.93
CA LEU A 86 -17.57 7.31 -4.60
C LEU A 86 -17.12 6.05 -5.35
N GLY A 87 -17.60 4.88 -4.91
CA GLY A 87 -17.42 3.62 -5.61
C GLY A 87 -18.06 3.61 -6.98
N PHE A 88 -19.28 4.04 -7.06
CA PHE A 88 -19.98 4.23 -8.32
C PHE A 88 -19.20 5.13 -9.28
N ILE A 89 -18.67 6.27 -8.79
CA ILE A 89 -17.86 7.18 -9.62
C ILE A 89 -16.54 6.51 -10.05
N HIS A 90 -15.87 5.80 -9.14
CA HIS A 90 -14.64 5.07 -9.48
C HIS A 90 -14.89 4.00 -10.56
N ASP A 91 -16.01 3.30 -10.49
CA ASP A 91 -16.34 2.22 -11.41
C ASP A 91 -16.58 2.73 -12.85
N LEU A 92 -16.97 4.01 -13.03
CA LEU A 92 -17.03 4.64 -14.35
C LEU A 92 -15.65 4.70 -15.06
N PHE A 93 -14.55 4.69 -14.31
CA PHE A 93 -13.20 4.65 -14.87
C PHE A 93 -12.69 3.23 -15.14
N ARG A 94 -13.38 2.20 -14.65
CA ARG A 94 -12.99 0.78 -14.81
C ARG A 94 -13.48 0.15 -16.11
N LEU A 95 -13.70 0.97 -17.15
CA LEU A 95 -14.05 0.48 -18.48
C LEU A 95 -12.90 -0.29 -19.15
N LEU A 96 -11.66 0.03 -18.82
CA LEU A 96 -10.48 -0.70 -19.25
C LEU A 96 -10.12 -1.81 -18.25
N PRO A 97 -9.51 -2.91 -18.70
CA PRO A 97 -9.02 -3.95 -17.79
C PRO A 97 -7.86 -3.45 -16.91
N ARG A 98 -7.63 -4.12 -15.77
CA ARG A 98 -6.43 -3.88 -14.95
C ARG A 98 -5.21 -4.50 -15.63
N PRO A 99 -4.04 -3.81 -15.68
CA PRO A 99 -3.71 -2.52 -15.03
C PRO A 99 -4.00 -1.28 -15.89
N SER A 100 -4.46 -1.43 -17.13
CA SER A 100 -4.65 -0.33 -18.11
C SER A 100 -5.48 0.84 -17.55
N TYR A 101 -6.59 0.54 -16.83
CA TYR A 101 -7.42 1.62 -16.28
C TYR A 101 -6.68 2.49 -15.24
N ILE A 102 -5.71 1.94 -14.50
CA ILE A 102 -4.96 2.72 -13.52
C ILE A 102 -3.96 3.63 -14.22
N LEU A 103 -3.27 3.14 -15.25
CA LEU A 103 -2.43 4.00 -16.09
C LEU A 103 -3.26 5.11 -16.77
N PHE A 104 -4.44 4.78 -17.26
CA PHE A 104 -5.38 5.79 -17.77
C PHE A 104 -5.73 6.84 -16.71
N LEU A 105 -6.00 6.42 -15.46
CA LEU A 105 -6.27 7.35 -14.36
C LEU A 105 -5.08 8.26 -14.04
N TYR A 106 -3.84 7.75 -14.09
CA TYR A 106 -2.64 8.58 -13.94
C TYR A 106 -2.60 9.70 -14.98
N LEU A 107 -2.78 9.34 -16.26
CA LEU A 107 -2.78 10.29 -17.37
C LEU A 107 -3.94 11.29 -17.29
N PHE A 108 -5.14 10.80 -17.02
CA PHE A 108 -6.34 11.61 -16.94
C PHE A 108 -6.31 12.62 -15.79
N SER A 109 -6.01 12.15 -14.57
CA SER A 109 -6.04 13.00 -13.38
C SER A 109 -4.95 14.08 -13.40
N SER A 110 -3.75 13.72 -13.86
CA SER A 110 -2.66 14.69 -14.04
C SER A 110 -2.95 15.66 -15.17
N TYR A 111 -3.59 15.24 -16.26
CA TYR A 111 -4.04 16.13 -17.31
C TYR A 111 -5.02 17.19 -16.79
N VAL A 112 -5.99 16.78 -15.98
CA VAL A 112 -6.91 17.71 -15.31
C VAL A 112 -6.16 18.73 -14.45
N LEU A 113 -5.14 18.27 -13.68
CA LEU A 113 -4.30 19.17 -12.90
C LEU A 113 -3.54 20.15 -13.79
N PHE A 114 -2.91 19.69 -14.87
CA PHE A 114 -2.11 20.55 -15.73
C PHE A 114 -2.97 21.57 -16.49
N LEU A 115 -4.22 21.25 -16.82
CA LEU A 115 -5.17 22.22 -17.41
C LEU A 115 -5.59 23.33 -16.43
N VAL A 116 -5.38 23.17 -15.14
CA VAL A 116 -5.59 24.22 -14.13
C VAL A 116 -4.43 25.20 -14.07
N LEU A 117 -3.25 24.78 -14.50
CA LEU A 117 -2.05 25.60 -14.56
C LEU A 117 -2.04 26.53 -15.80
N PRO A 118 -1.24 27.61 -15.80
CA PRO A 118 -1.13 28.52 -16.95
C PRO A 118 -0.24 27.91 -18.05
N VAL A 119 -0.68 26.80 -18.65
CA VAL A 119 0.04 26.07 -19.71
C VAL A 119 -0.86 25.72 -20.88
N ASP A 120 -0.29 25.56 -22.08
CA ASP A 120 -1.03 25.06 -23.25
C ASP A 120 -1.45 23.61 -23.03
N TRP A 121 -2.63 23.20 -23.53
CA TRP A 121 -3.15 21.84 -23.39
C TRP A 121 -2.22 20.74 -23.97
N ARG A 122 -1.37 21.10 -24.94
CA ARG A 122 -0.37 20.16 -25.51
C ARG A 122 0.79 19.96 -24.53
N THR A 123 1.21 21.02 -23.82
CA THR A 123 2.18 20.93 -22.73
C THR A 123 1.60 20.13 -21.55
N ALA A 124 0.28 20.23 -21.32
CA ALA A 124 -0.40 19.39 -20.33
C ALA A 124 -0.35 17.89 -20.67
N ILE A 125 -0.44 17.51 -21.96
CA ILE A 125 -0.23 16.12 -22.40
C ILE A 125 1.19 15.66 -22.06
N PHE A 126 2.22 16.45 -22.36
CA PHE A 126 3.59 16.14 -21.97
C PHE A 126 3.69 15.84 -20.46
N GLY A 127 3.12 16.68 -19.63
CA GLY A 127 3.11 16.49 -18.17
C GLY A 127 2.39 15.22 -17.73
N SER A 128 1.28 14.88 -18.40
CA SER A 128 0.52 13.66 -18.09
C SER A 128 1.36 12.41 -18.30
N PHE A 129 2.12 12.35 -19.38
CA PHE A 129 3.03 11.25 -19.62
C PHE A 129 4.25 11.29 -18.70
N ALA A 130 4.77 12.48 -18.38
CA ALA A 130 5.87 12.65 -17.43
C ALA A 130 5.50 12.10 -16.03
N PHE A 131 4.25 12.30 -15.59
CA PHE A 131 3.74 11.72 -14.35
C PHE A 131 3.42 10.23 -14.52
N GLY A 132 2.58 9.88 -15.51
CA GLY A 132 2.01 8.52 -15.63
C GLY A 132 3.02 7.43 -15.98
N LEU A 133 4.15 7.77 -16.60
CA LEU A 133 5.23 6.85 -16.97
C LEU A 133 6.40 6.86 -15.98
N SER A 134 6.32 7.61 -14.88
CA SER A 134 7.29 7.48 -13.80
C SER A 134 7.39 6.01 -13.39
N THR A 135 8.62 5.51 -13.30
CA THR A 135 8.85 4.07 -13.09
C THR A 135 8.24 3.58 -11.80
N TYR A 136 8.28 4.37 -10.73
CA TYR A 136 7.67 4.01 -9.46
C TYR A 136 6.17 3.70 -9.58
N LEU A 137 5.41 4.51 -10.34
CA LEU A 137 3.97 4.30 -10.54
C LEU A 137 3.65 3.02 -11.30
N LEU A 138 4.54 2.58 -12.18
CA LEU A 138 4.38 1.35 -12.97
C LEU A 138 4.81 0.10 -12.19
N ILE A 139 5.90 0.21 -11.39
CA ILE A 139 6.39 -0.90 -10.57
C ILE A 139 5.38 -1.31 -9.51
N ILE A 140 4.76 -0.36 -8.82
CA ILE A 140 3.74 -0.67 -7.81
C ILE A 140 2.53 -1.40 -8.40
N LEU A 141 2.25 -1.22 -9.70
CA LEU A 141 1.27 -2.01 -10.43
C LEU A 141 1.77 -3.44 -10.72
N GLN A 142 3.06 -3.58 -11.04
CA GLN A 142 3.66 -4.88 -11.33
C GLN A 142 3.58 -5.82 -10.12
N VAL A 143 3.87 -5.33 -8.91
CA VAL A 143 3.85 -6.13 -7.68
C VAL A 143 2.46 -6.28 -7.06
N GLY A 144 1.50 -5.45 -7.42
CA GLY A 144 0.10 -5.59 -6.97
C GLY A 144 -0.35 -4.59 -5.91
N HIS A 145 0.41 -3.52 -5.64
CA HIS A 145 0.03 -2.45 -4.73
C HIS A 145 -1.09 -1.57 -5.33
N ASN A 146 -2.19 -2.20 -5.76
CA ASN A 146 -3.24 -1.54 -6.54
C ASN A 146 -3.95 -0.42 -5.78
N THR A 147 -4.19 -0.58 -4.47
CA THR A 147 -4.81 0.45 -3.62
C THR A 147 -3.91 1.69 -3.52
N LYS A 148 -2.58 1.48 -3.37
CA LYS A 148 -1.58 2.53 -3.41
C LYS A 148 -1.59 3.27 -4.75
N ALA A 149 -1.59 2.52 -5.85
CA ALA A 149 -1.61 3.06 -7.20
C ALA A 149 -2.88 3.91 -7.47
N ILE A 150 -4.05 3.44 -7.05
CA ILE A 150 -5.31 4.18 -7.18
C ILE A 150 -5.29 5.45 -6.34
N ALA A 151 -4.76 5.40 -5.11
CA ALA A 151 -4.63 6.59 -4.27
C ALA A 151 -3.72 7.65 -4.95
N LEU A 152 -2.59 7.23 -5.51
CA LEU A 152 -1.67 8.11 -6.24
C LEU A 152 -2.32 8.70 -7.50
N ALA A 153 -3.15 7.92 -8.21
CA ALA A 153 -3.87 8.38 -9.38
C ALA A 153 -4.82 9.55 -9.07
N TYR A 154 -5.38 9.63 -7.87
CA TYR A 154 -6.29 10.70 -7.48
C TYR A 154 -5.62 11.90 -6.79
N MET A 155 -4.33 11.81 -6.41
CA MET A 155 -3.61 12.95 -5.84
C MET A 155 -3.61 14.20 -6.74
N PRO A 156 -3.39 14.10 -8.07
CA PRO A 156 -3.43 15.27 -8.93
C PRO A 156 -4.77 15.98 -8.92
N LEU A 157 -5.89 15.25 -8.82
CA LEU A 157 -7.24 15.86 -8.75
C LEU A 157 -7.42 16.68 -7.46
N ALA A 158 -6.92 16.19 -6.33
CA ALA A 158 -7.00 16.93 -5.07
C ALA A 158 -6.23 18.25 -5.14
N VAL A 159 -5.01 18.22 -5.72
CA VAL A 159 -4.21 19.43 -5.95
C VAL A 159 -4.89 20.37 -6.96
N ALA A 160 -5.48 19.82 -8.04
CA ALA A 160 -6.24 20.61 -9.01
C ALA A 160 -7.44 21.32 -8.34
N GLY A 161 -8.17 20.64 -7.48
CA GLY A 161 -9.28 21.21 -6.72
C GLY A 161 -8.84 22.38 -5.84
N PHE A 162 -7.75 22.20 -5.09
CA PHE A 162 -7.14 23.26 -4.29
C PHE A 162 -6.78 24.49 -5.15
N LEU A 163 -6.07 24.30 -6.25
CA LEU A 163 -5.65 25.39 -7.13
C LEU A 163 -6.83 26.08 -7.81
N LEU A 164 -7.89 25.36 -8.17
CA LEU A 164 -9.12 25.94 -8.69
C LEU A 164 -9.79 26.87 -7.68
N LEU A 165 -9.83 26.49 -6.40
CA LEU A 165 -10.39 27.34 -5.33
C LEU A 165 -9.55 28.60 -5.13
N ILE A 166 -8.24 28.47 -5.10
CA ILE A 166 -7.30 29.60 -5.01
C ILE A 166 -7.52 30.55 -6.21
N ASN A 167 -7.74 30.01 -7.41
CA ASN A 167 -8.03 30.76 -8.63
C ASN A 167 -9.52 31.26 -8.72
N LYS A 168 -10.24 31.26 -7.60
CA LYS A 168 -11.64 31.76 -7.48
C LYS A 168 -12.66 30.98 -8.36
N LYS A 169 -12.33 29.75 -8.77
CA LYS A 169 -13.25 28.89 -9.54
C LYS A 169 -14.07 28.01 -8.56
N TRP A 170 -14.85 28.68 -7.71
CA TRP A 170 -15.48 28.14 -6.49
C TRP A 170 -16.19 26.78 -6.70
N LEU A 171 -17.19 26.72 -7.62
CA LEU A 171 -17.96 25.52 -7.87
C LEU A 171 -17.09 24.38 -8.41
N LYS A 172 -16.29 24.67 -9.46
CA LYS A 172 -15.42 23.66 -10.06
C LYS A 172 -14.38 23.17 -9.05
N GLY A 173 -13.78 24.09 -8.31
CA GLY A 173 -12.80 23.77 -7.29
C GLY A 173 -13.39 22.91 -6.15
N PHE A 174 -14.61 23.25 -5.69
CA PHE A 174 -15.29 22.46 -4.67
C PHE A 174 -15.57 21.02 -5.12
N ILE A 175 -16.17 20.86 -6.31
CA ILE A 175 -16.48 19.53 -6.86
C ILE A 175 -15.21 18.71 -7.05
N VAL A 176 -14.19 19.28 -7.69
CA VAL A 176 -12.93 18.58 -7.96
C VAL A 176 -12.19 18.25 -6.65
N SER A 177 -12.27 19.11 -5.63
CA SER A 177 -11.70 18.83 -4.29
C SER A 177 -12.41 17.66 -3.61
N VAL A 178 -13.76 17.65 -3.58
CA VAL A 178 -14.52 16.54 -2.99
C VAL A 178 -14.21 15.22 -3.70
N LEU A 179 -14.20 15.22 -5.03
CA LEU A 179 -13.90 14.02 -5.80
C LEU A 179 -12.44 13.59 -5.64
N GLY A 180 -11.48 14.51 -5.75
CA GLY A 180 -10.06 14.22 -5.65
C GLY A 180 -9.67 13.66 -4.26
N LEU A 181 -10.09 14.35 -3.20
CA LEU A 181 -9.85 13.89 -1.83
C LEU A 181 -10.64 12.62 -1.51
N GLY A 182 -11.94 12.61 -1.88
CA GLY A 182 -12.83 11.49 -1.57
C GLY A 182 -12.39 10.20 -2.25
N LEU A 183 -12.04 10.22 -3.53
CA LEU A 183 -11.57 9.06 -4.28
C LEU A 183 -10.16 8.61 -3.85
N ASN A 184 -9.29 9.56 -3.45
CA ASN A 184 -7.99 9.23 -2.86
C ASN A 184 -8.15 8.46 -1.53
N ILE A 185 -9.01 8.92 -0.62
CA ILE A 185 -9.30 8.25 0.66
C ILE A 185 -9.97 6.88 0.40
N ARG A 186 -10.92 6.83 -0.54
CA ARG A 186 -11.63 5.60 -0.91
C ARG A 186 -10.71 4.50 -1.41
N ALA A 187 -9.58 4.84 -2.00
CA ALA A 187 -8.57 3.86 -2.43
C ALA A 187 -8.07 2.98 -1.27
N ASN A 188 -8.39 3.32 -0.03
CA ASN A 188 -8.10 2.56 1.18
C ASN A 188 -6.59 2.36 1.43
N HIS A 189 -5.78 3.35 1.03
CA HIS A 189 -4.33 3.40 1.29
C HIS A 189 -3.97 4.70 2.00
N TYR A 190 -4.28 4.77 3.28
CA TYR A 190 -4.23 6.01 4.07
C TYR A 190 -2.84 6.64 4.18
N GLN A 191 -1.76 5.88 4.06
CA GLN A 191 -0.41 6.42 3.98
C GLN A 191 -0.25 7.40 2.79
N MET A 192 -0.83 7.07 1.63
CA MET A 192 -0.78 7.96 0.47
C MET A 192 -1.65 9.20 0.67
N SER A 193 -2.82 9.06 1.29
CA SER A 193 -3.66 10.20 1.67
C SER A 193 -2.96 11.13 2.68
N TYR A 194 -2.18 10.55 3.59
CA TYR A 194 -1.38 11.29 4.56
C TYR A 194 -0.24 12.08 3.88
N TYR A 195 0.43 11.51 2.90
CA TYR A 195 1.45 12.21 2.14
C TYR A 195 0.87 13.31 1.22
N LEU A 196 -0.34 13.09 0.68
CA LEU A 196 -1.08 14.15 0.00
C LEU A 196 -1.34 15.34 0.92
N LEU A 197 -1.68 15.09 2.19
CA LEU A 197 -1.89 16.16 3.17
C LEU A 197 -0.64 17.03 3.34
N PHE A 198 0.58 16.48 3.32
CA PHE A 198 1.81 17.28 3.39
C PHE A 198 1.93 18.26 2.22
N ILE A 199 1.64 17.81 1.00
CA ILE A 199 1.62 18.70 -0.18
C ILE A 199 0.59 19.82 0.01
N LEU A 200 -0.62 19.47 0.43
CA LEU A 200 -1.72 20.43 0.59
C LEU A 200 -1.44 21.45 1.70
N VAL A 201 -0.84 21.00 2.82
CA VAL A 201 -0.44 21.90 3.91
C VAL A 201 0.65 22.88 3.45
N LEU A 202 1.66 22.42 2.71
CA LEU A 202 2.70 23.29 2.17
C LEU A 202 2.12 24.28 1.12
N LEU A 203 1.23 23.81 0.25
CA LEU A 203 0.51 24.69 -0.66
C LEU A 203 -0.27 25.76 0.11
N ALA A 204 -1.06 25.36 1.10
CA ALA A 204 -1.83 26.29 1.92
C ALA A 204 -0.93 27.31 2.63
N LEU A 205 0.20 26.88 3.18
CA LEU A 205 1.16 27.75 3.87
C LEU A 205 1.74 28.81 2.91
N PHE A 206 2.26 28.42 1.75
CA PHE A 206 2.89 29.37 0.84
C PHE A 206 1.85 30.30 0.18
N TYR A 207 0.63 29.83 -0.10
CA TYR A 207 -0.45 30.68 -0.57
C TYR A 207 -1.01 31.61 0.52
N PHE A 208 -0.97 31.19 1.79
CA PHE A 208 -1.27 32.07 2.94
C PHE A 208 -0.27 33.22 3.02
N ILE A 209 1.04 32.92 2.95
CA ILE A 209 2.12 33.93 2.99
C ILE A 209 1.95 34.93 1.84
N ASP A 210 1.64 34.43 0.63
CA ASP A 210 1.40 35.26 -0.54
C ASP A 210 0.15 36.16 -0.37
N ALA A 211 -0.94 35.56 0.11
CA ALA A 211 -2.19 36.29 0.36
C ALA A 211 -2.04 37.37 1.44
N TYR A 212 -1.24 37.09 2.48
CA TYR A 212 -0.93 38.07 3.52
C TYR A 212 -0.13 39.26 2.96
N LYS A 213 0.94 38.98 2.18
CA LYS A 213 1.77 39.99 1.54
C LYS A 213 0.97 40.86 0.54
N ASN A 214 0.08 40.23 -0.24
CA ASN A 214 -0.72 40.88 -1.27
C ASN A 214 -2.08 41.41 -0.77
N LYS A 215 -2.33 41.48 0.55
CA LYS A 215 -3.57 41.95 1.18
C LYS A 215 -4.84 41.27 0.65
N SER A 216 -4.73 39.99 0.21
CA SER A 216 -5.84 39.21 -0.36
C SER A 216 -6.37 38.10 0.56
N LEU A 217 -6.12 38.23 1.87
CA LEU A 217 -6.40 37.23 2.89
C LEU A 217 -7.86 36.78 2.92
N LYS A 218 -8.84 37.70 2.72
CA LYS A 218 -10.28 37.35 2.66
C LYS A 218 -10.60 36.33 1.57
N VAL A 219 -9.96 36.45 0.40
CA VAL A 219 -10.16 35.50 -0.71
C VAL A 219 -9.51 34.16 -0.39
N PHE A 220 -8.32 34.20 0.18
CA PHE A 220 -7.62 32.98 0.62
C PHE A 220 -8.44 32.23 1.69
N LEU A 221 -8.92 32.90 2.73
CA LEU A 221 -9.74 32.30 3.79
C LEU A 221 -11.01 31.67 3.24
N LYS A 222 -11.67 32.33 2.26
CA LYS A 222 -12.81 31.70 1.57
C LYS A 222 -12.42 30.44 0.81
N SER A 223 -11.28 30.45 0.12
CA SER A 223 -10.78 29.29 -0.62
C SER A 223 -10.48 28.12 0.31
N ILE A 224 -9.78 28.39 1.41
CA ILE A 224 -9.44 27.38 2.43
C ILE A 224 -10.70 26.88 3.13
N GLY A 225 -11.65 27.76 3.47
CA GLY A 225 -12.93 27.36 4.04
C GLY A 225 -13.69 26.37 3.16
N LEU A 226 -13.80 26.68 1.85
CA LEU A 226 -14.42 25.76 0.89
C LEU A 226 -13.63 24.46 0.73
N PHE A 227 -12.30 24.53 0.75
CA PHE A 227 -11.45 23.34 0.68
C PHE A 227 -11.60 22.45 1.93
N SER A 228 -11.67 23.06 3.12
CA SER A 228 -11.92 22.34 4.38
C SER A 228 -13.29 21.67 4.40
N VAL A 229 -14.34 22.35 3.91
CA VAL A 229 -15.68 21.73 3.76
C VAL A 229 -15.61 20.57 2.77
N SER A 230 -14.86 20.71 1.66
CA SER A 230 -14.66 19.61 0.72
C SER A 230 -13.96 18.42 1.38
N GLY A 231 -12.96 18.67 2.23
CA GLY A 231 -12.27 17.67 3.01
C GLY A 231 -13.18 16.93 3.99
N LEU A 232 -13.97 17.69 4.77
CA LEU A 232 -14.94 17.11 5.72
C LEU A 232 -15.99 16.25 5.02
N LEU A 233 -16.51 16.70 3.88
CA LEU A 233 -17.43 15.90 3.07
C LEU A 233 -16.73 14.64 2.52
N SER A 234 -15.49 14.74 2.08
CA SER A 234 -14.72 13.59 1.59
C SER A 234 -14.49 12.56 2.70
N LEU A 235 -14.22 13.00 3.93
CA LEU A 235 -14.14 12.12 5.11
C LEU A 235 -15.50 11.48 5.40
N GLY A 236 -16.58 12.26 5.39
CA GLY A 236 -17.92 11.76 5.62
C GLY A 236 -18.39 10.75 4.57
N LEU A 237 -18.10 11.00 3.29
CA LEU A 237 -18.38 10.06 2.19
C LEU A 237 -17.59 8.74 2.32
N ASN A 238 -16.52 8.71 3.11
CA ASN A 238 -15.71 7.54 3.42
C ASN A 238 -15.81 7.11 4.90
N ALA A 239 -16.81 7.56 5.63
CA ALA A 239 -16.88 7.38 7.09
C ALA A 239 -16.81 5.90 7.50
N THR A 240 -17.55 5.01 6.84
CA THR A 240 -17.57 3.59 7.22
C THR A 240 -16.18 2.93 7.18
N PRO A 241 -15.46 2.92 6.04
CA PRO A 241 -14.12 2.31 6.00
C PRO A 241 -13.11 3.03 6.90
N LEU A 242 -13.22 4.36 7.08
CA LEU A 242 -12.35 5.12 7.97
C LEU A 242 -12.56 4.74 9.44
N LEU A 243 -13.79 4.72 9.90
CA LEU A 243 -14.11 4.38 11.29
C LEU A 243 -13.79 2.92 11.60
N ALA A 244 -14.17 1.99 10.71
CA ALA A 244 -13.86 0.57 10.86
C ALA A 244 -12.34 0.31 10.89
N THR A 245 -11.57 0.96 10.01
CA THR A 245 -10.10 0.87 10.03
C THR A 245 -9.50 1.49 11.28
N SER A 246 -10.01 2.65 11.72
CA SER A 246 -9.55 3.32 12.95
C SER A 246 -9.80 2.45 14.18
N GLU A 247 -10.96 1.79 14.25
CA GLU A 247 -11.29 0.85 15.32
C GLU A 247 -10.32 -0.34 15.31
N TYR A 248 -10.19 -1.02 14.16
CA TYR A 248 -9.34 -2.20 14.06
C TYR A 248 -7.85 -1.87 14.25
N SER A 249 -7.39 -0.69 13.84
CA SER A 249 -5.98 -0.31 13.97
C SER A 249 -5.47 -0.39 15.40
N LYS A 250 -6.34 -0.17 16.40
CA LYS A 250 -6.01 -0.25 17.82
C LYS A 250 -5.66 -1.68 18.28
N PHE A 251 -6.15 -2.69 17.58
CA PHE A 251 -5.94 -4.11 17.87
C PHE A 251 -4.96 -4.77 16.91
N SER A 252 -4.44 -4.01 15.97
CA SER A 252 -3.50 -4.49 14.96
C SER A 252 -2.07 -4.09 15.26
N THR A 253 -1.13 -4.64 14.50
CA THR A 253 0.29 -4.27 14.54
C THR A 253 0.56 -2.78 14.25
N ARG A 254 -0.45 -2.02 13.83
CA ARG A 254 -0.36 -0.56 13.64
C ARG A 254 -0.45 0.24 14.94
N ASN A 255 -0.80 -0.41 16.04
CA ASN A 255 -0.74 0.18 17.38
C ASN A 255 0.51 -0.27 18.13
N GLY A 256 0.79 0.34 19.30
CA GLY A 256 1.86 -0.09 20.17
C GLY A 256 1.62 -1.47 20.78
N SER A 257 2.69 -2.14 21.18
CA SER A 257 2.65 -3.38 21.94
C SER A 257 2.23 -3.10 23.39
N GLU A 258 1.46 -4.03 23.98
CA GLU A 258 1.17 -4.03 25.40
C GLU A 258 2.30 -4.68 26.22
N LEU A 259 3.22 -5.42 25.54
CA LEU A 259 4.38 -6.04 26.16
C LEU A 259 5.43 -4.99 26.54
N GLU A 260 6.02 -5.16 27.72
CA GLU A 260 7.13 -4.34 28.23
C GLU A 260 8.49 -4.98 27.97
N LEU A 261 8.50 -6.28 27.68
CA LEU A 261 9.71 -7.06 27.43
C LEU A 261 9.74 -7.57 25.98
N ASN A 262 10.95 -7.69 25.47
CA ASN A 262 11.26 -8.46 24.27
C ASN A 262 11.27 -9.96 24.61
N LEU A 263 11.32 -10.83 23.59
CA LEU A 263 11.34 -12.28 23.77
C LEU A 263 12.58 -12.77 24.53
N ASP A 264 13.69 -12.03 24.45
CA ASP A 264 14.94 -12.30 25.17
C ASP A 264 14.94 -11.77 26.62
N GLY A 265 13.83 -11.17 27.07
CA GLY A 265 13.66 -10.60 28.40
C GLY A 265 14.21 -9.18 28.56
N THR A 266 14.78 -8.57 27.52
CA THR A 266 15.23 -7.18 27.56
C THR A 266 14.03 -6.23 27.54
N LYS A 267 14.22 -5.00 28.09
CA LYS A 267 13.14 -4.00 28.11
C LYS A 267 12.83 -3.50 26.72
N LYS A 268 11.56 -3.56 26.33
CA LYS A 268 11.08 -3.07 25.04
C LYS A 268 10.97 -1.54 25.04
N ILE A 269 11.41 -0.93 23.94
CA ILE A 269 11.20 0.52 23.74
C ILE A 269 9.72 0.72 23.37
N LYS A 270 8.96 1.34 24.28
CA LYS A 270 7.53 1.61 24.06
C LYS A 270 7.35 2.60 22.92
N SER A 271 6.59 2.21 21.92
CA SER A 271 6.15 3.05 20.81
C SER A 271 4.62 3.00 20.75
N ASN A 272 3.98 4.13 20.54
CA ASN A 272 2.53 4.19 20.27
C ASN A 272 2.18 3.83 18.81
N GLY A 273 3.10 3.20 18.09
CA GLY A 273 2.98 2.85 16.68
C GLY A 273 3.70 1.56 16.33
N LEU A 274 4.21 1.51 15.12
CA LEU A 274 5.09 0.45 14.65
C LEU A 274 6.48 0.55 15.32
N ASP A 275 7.21 -0.56 15.33
CA ASP A 275 8.58 -0.58 15.80
C ASP A 275 9.48 0.24 14.87
N TYR A 276 10.47 0.94 15.41
CA TYR A 276 11.34 1.87 14.69
C TYR A 276 12.05 1.22 13.50
N ASP A 277 12.63 0.03 13.73
CA ASP A 277 13.33 -0.71 12.67
C ASP A 277 12.39 -1.10 11.54
N TYR A 278 11.16 -1.48 11.86
CA TYR A 278 10.15 -1.82 10.86
C TYR A 278 9.65 -0.59 10.08
N ILE A 279 9.58 0.59 10.71
CA ILE A 279 9.27 1.86 10.03
C ILE A 279 10.37 2.20 9.02
N THR A 280 11.64 2.07 9.45
CA THR A 280 12.83 2.55 8.73
C THR A 280 13.53 1.48 7.90
N GLU A 281 13.02 0.25 7.87
CA GLU A 281 13.58 -0.87 7.12
C GLU A 281 13.88 -0.51 5.66
N TYR A 282 12.91 0.12 5.00
CA TYR A 282 13.04 0.63 3.64
C TYR A 282 13.38 2.12 3.67
N SER A 283 14.64 2.43 3.84
CA SER A 283 15.21 3.78 3.81
C SER A 283 16.10 3.94 2.60
N TYR A 284 15.94 5.04 1.85
CA TYR A 284 16.86 5.34 0.75
C TYR A 284 18.26 5.67 1.25
N GLY A 285 19.27 5.12 0.57
CA GLY A 285 20.63 5.66 0.67
C GLY A 285 20.69 7.09 0.12
N ILE A 286 21.54 7.95 0.71
CA ILE A 286 21.69 9.33 0.21
C ILE A 286 22.15 9.32 -1.26
N PHE A 287 23.15 8.49 -1.58
CA PHE A 287 23.61 8.30 -2.95
C PHE A 287 22.57 7.60 -3.84
N GLU A 288 21.81 6.66 -3.29
CA GLU A 288 20.72 5.97 -3.98
C GLU A 288 19.63 6.92 -4.50
N SER A 289 19.45 8.08 -3.85
CA SER A 289 18.49 9.10 -4.29
C SER A 289 18.75 9.61 -5.71
N LEU A 290 19.97 9.47 -6.22
CA LEU A 290 20.27 9.76 -7.62
C LEU A 290 19.59 8.80 -8.60
N SER A 291 19.03 7.67 -8.14
CA SER A 291 18.21 6.77 -8.96
C SER A 291 16.97 7.48 -9.56
N LEU A 292 16.49 8.54 -8.91
CA LEU A 292 15.41 9.38 -9.42
C LEU A 292 15.74 10.03 -10.77
N ILE A 293 17.03 10.21 -11.08
CA ILE A 293 17.52 10.85 -12.33
C ILE A 293 18.51 9.99 -13.12
N ILE A 294 19.07 8.95 -12.51
CA ILE A 294 19.97 7.95 -13.14
C ILE A 294 19.49 6.58 -12.66
N PRO A 295 18.69 5.83 -13.43
CA PRO A 295 17.92 4.71 -12.89
C PRO A 295 18.75 3.64 -12.19
N ARG A 296 19.90 3.22 -12.76
CA ARG A 296 20.74 2.16 -12.22
C ARG A 296 22.02 2.66 -11.54
N ILE A 297 21.94 3.82 -10.86
CA ILE A 297 23.11 4.40 -10.14
C ILE A 297 23.59 3.50 -9.00
N GLN A 298 22.70 2.75 -8.36
CA GLN A 298 23.04 1.67 -7.42
C GLN A 298 22.52 0.31 -7.89
N GLY A 299 22.60 0.07 -9.21
CA GLY A 299 22.03 -1.10 -9.86
C GLY A 299 20.54 -0.97 -10.08
N GLY A 300 19.94 -1.94 -10.75
CA GLY A 300 18.53 -1.95 -11.10
C GLY A 300 17.68 -2.50 -9.98
N GLY A 301 17.44 -3.82 -9.98
CA GLY A 301 16.62 -4.50 -8.99
C GLY A 301 17.35 -5.64 -8.28
N SER A 302 16.69 -6.21 -7.26
CA SER A 302 17.15 -7.44 -6.62
C SER A 302 17.08 -8.64 -7.57
N ARG A 303 16.33 -8.51 -8.66
CA ARG A 303 16.18 -9.47 -9.76
C ARG A 303 16.03 -8.70 -11.07
N GLU A 304 17.13 -8.49 -11.79
CA GLU A 304 17.13 -7.77 -13.05
C GLU A 304 17.43 -8.73 -14.22
N ASN A 305 16.70 -8.56 -15.30
CA ASN A 305 16.97 -9.31 -16.53
C ASN A 305 18.05 -8.58 -17.33
N LEU A 306 19.25 -9.15 -17.38
CA LEU A 306 20.36 -8.64 -18.18
C LEU A 306 20.33 -9.11 -19.63
N GLY A 307 19.52 -10.12 -19.95
CA GLY A 307 19.41 -10.67 -21.30
C GLY A 307 20.49 -11.68 -21.67
N SER A 308 20.35 -12.27 -22.86
CA SER A 308 21.28 -13.24 -23.44
C SER A 308 22.42 -12.58 -24.23
N ASP A 309 22.45 -11.27 -24.32
CA ASP A 309 23.46 -10.45 -24.92
C ASP A 309 24.43 -9.84 -23.88
N SER A 310 24.24 -10.16 -22.60
CA SER A 310 25.09 -9.68 -21.51
C SER A 310 26.42 -10.43 -21.44
N GLU A 311 27.47 -9.75 -21.00
CA GLU A 311 28.78 -10.36 -20.80
C GLU A 311 28.74 -11.50 -19.76
N LEU A 312 27.87 -11.39 -18.77
CA LEU A 312 27.63 -12.47 -17.79
C LEU A 312 27.09 -13.74 -18.47
N TYR A 313 26.16 -13.60 -19.43
CA TYR A 313 25.63 -14.74 -20.19
C TYR A 313 26.77 -15.42 -20.98
N GLU A 314 27.57 -14.62 -21.71
CA GLU A 314 28.70 -15.18 -22.47
C GLU A 314 29.71 -15.89 -21.56
N PHE A 315 30.01 -15.33 -20.41
CA PHE A 315 30.89 -15.93 -19.41
C PHE A 315 30.36 -17.30 -18.95
N LEU A 316 29.08 -17.41 -18.61
CA LEU A 316 28.46 -18.66 -18.15
C LEU A 316 28.52 -19.75 -19.24
N VAL A 317 28.21 -19.37 -20.49
CA VAL A 317 28.29 -20.29 -21.63
C VAL A 317 29.74 -20.74 -21.88
N LYS A 318 30.74 -19.83 -21.82
CA LYS A 318 32.17 -20.17 -21.93
C LYS A 318 32.66 -21.11 -20.81
N LYS A 319 32.02 -21.09 -19.63
CA LYS A 319 32.27 -21.99 -18.50
C LYS A 319 31.57 -23.38 -18.66
N GLY A 320 30.87 -23.60 -19.77
CA GLY A 320 30.22 -24.88 -20.05
C GLY A 320 28.80 -24.99 -19.49
N ILE A 321 28.23 -23.91 -18.91
CA ILE A 321 26.83 -23.89 -18.48
C ILE A 321 25.94 -23.86 -19.71
N SER A 322 24.88 -24.68 -19.71
CA SER A 322 23.98 -24.74 -20.86
C SER A 322 23.34 -23.38 -21.16
N LYS A 323 23.07 -23.13 -22.46
CA LYS A 323 22.44 -21.87 -22.90
C LYS A 323 21.09 -21.58 -22.20
N SER A 324 20.32 -22.62 -21.88
CA SER A 324 19.08 -22.48 -21.12
C SER A 324 19.33 -22.02 -19.70
N GLN A 325 20.19 -22.72 -18.97
CA GLN A 325 20.54 -22.35 -17.58
C GLN A 325 21.21 -20.97 -17.50
N SER A 326 22.08 -20.63 -18.47
CA SER A 326 22.70 -19.31 -18.55
C SER A 326 21.66 -18.21 -18.76
N ARG A 327 20.64 -18.46 -19.63
CA ARG A 327 19.54 -17.53 -19.83
C ARG A 327 18.66 -17.39 -18.59
N ASP A 328 18.35 -18.50 -17.93
CA ASP A 328 17.54 -18.48 -16.71
C ASP A 328 18.27 -17.71 -15.60
N PHE A 329 19.57 -17.90 -15.45
CA PHE A 329 20.38 -17.15 -14.49
C PHE A 329 20.40 -15.64 -14.82
N THR A 330 20.70 -15.27 -16.06
CA THR A 330 20.79 -13.87 -16.47
C THR A 330 19.43 -13.16 -16.53
N SER A 331 18.33 -13.90 -16.50
CA SER A 331 16.99 -13.34 -16.39
C SER A 331 16.65 -12.79 -14.99
N SER A 332 17.46 -13.09 -13.95
CA SER A 332 17.19 -12.75 -12.54
C SER A 332 18.45 -12.45 -11.75
N VAL A 333 19.27 -11.51 -12.23
CA VAL A 333 20.55 -11.15 -11.61
C VAL A 333 20.36 -10.08 -10.54
N PRO A 334 20.95 -10.20 -9.33
CA PRO A 334 20.87 -9.18 -8.29
C PRO A 334 21.85 -8.01 -8.58
N THR A 335 21.46 -7.13 -9.48
CA THR A 335 22.27 -5.96 -9.84
C THR A 335 22.22 -4.86 -8.77
N TYR A 336 21.17 -4.81 -7.95
CA TYR A 336 21.06 -3.83 -6.89
C TYR A 336 22.15 -4.01 -5.81
N TRP A 337 22.85 -2.91 -5.50
CA TRP A 337 23.91 -2.86 -4.48
C TRP A 337 23.72 -1.78 -3.41
N GLY A 338 22.50 -1.25 -3.30
CA GLY A 338 22.09 -0.36 -2.21
C GLY A 338 21.75 -1.09 -0.91
N SER A 339 21.26 -0.35 0.08
CA SER A 339 21.03 -0.84 1.44
C SER A 339 19.60 -1.30 1.72
N GLN A 340 18.67 -1.16 0.80
CA GLN A 340 17.28 -1.62 1.00
C GLN A 340 17.21 -3.17 0.89
N PRO A 341 16.34 -3.84 1.67
CA PRO A 341 16.30 -5.31 1.70
C PRO A 341 15.95 -5.95 0.34
N ILE A 342 14.94 -5.42 -0.31
CA ILE A 342 14.44 -5.88 -1.62
C ILE A 342 14.01 -4.66 -2.44
N LEU A 343 14.46 -4.61 -3.70
CA LEU A 343 14.06 -3.60 -4.66
C LEU A 343 13.62 -4.28 -5.95
N GLU A 344 12.37 -4.09 -6.38
CA GLU A 344 11.89 -4.62 -7.68
C GLU A 344 12.50 -3.85 -8.83
N ALA A 345 12.58 -2.52 -8.71
CA ALA A 345 13.22 -1.63 -9.67
C ALA A 345 13.44 -0.24 -9.06
N PRO A 346 14.37 0.56 -9.61
CA PRO A 346 14.61 1.93 -9.13
C PRO A 346 13.41 2.84 -9.40
N ALA A 347 13.12 3.73 -8.47
CA ALA A 347 12.22 4.84 -8.73
C ALA A 347 12.90 5.85 -9.65
N TYR A 348 12.31 6.10 -10.82
CA TYR A 348 12.91 6.98 -11.83
C TYR A 348 11.86 7.94 -12.37
N ILE A 349 12.15 9.24 -12.30
CA ILE A 349 11.23 10.33 -12.71
C ILE A 349 11.52 10.80 -14.13
N GLY A 350 12.67 10.46 -14.67
CA GLY A 350 13.15 10.90 -15.97
C GLY A 350 14.12 12.09 -15.88
N ILE A 351 15.31 11.95 -16.46
CA ILE A 351 16.33 13.00 -16.43
C ILE A 351 15.90 14.21 -17.25
N VAL A 352 15.17 14.03 -18.33
CA VAL A 352 14.61 15.11 -19.16
C VAL A 352 13.53 15.87 -18.38
N VAL A 353 12.65 15.16 -17.68
CA VAL A 353 11.62 15.76 -16.81
C VAL A 353 12.27 16.55 -15.69
N PHE A 354 13.30 15.97 -15.05
CA PHE A 354 14.04 16.62 -13.98
C PHE A 354 14.77 17.87 -14.48
N LEU A 355 15.35 17.87 -15.68
CA LEU A 355 16.00 19.05 -16.27
C LEU A 355 15.01 20.22 -16.38
N PHE A 356 13.78 20.01 -16.91
CA PHE A 356 12.76 21.04 -16.99
C PHE A 356 12.29 21.50 -15.61
N ALA A 357 12.14 20.56 -14.66
CA ALA A 357 11.76 20.89 -13.28
C ALA A 357 12.85 21.71 -12.58
N PHE A 358 14.12 21.35 -12.73
CA PHE A 358 15.25 22.07 -12.15
C PHE A 358 15.35 23.49 -12.74
N PHE A 359 15.18 23.62 -14.06
CA PHE A 359 15.08 24.92 -14.70
C PHE A 359 13.93 25.74 -14.10
N ALA A 360 12.74 25.16 -13.96
CA ALA A 360 11.58 25.82 -13.37
C ALA A 360 11.83 26.26 -11.92
N ALA A 361 12.46 25.39 -11.13
CA ALA A 361 12.82 25.69 -9.75
C ALA A 361 13.73 26.92 -9.61
N ILE A 362 14.60 27.16 -10.59
CA ILE A 362 15.51 28.33 -10.60
C ILE A 362 14.77 29.60 -11.03
N ILE A 363 13.96 29.52 -12.11
CA ILE A 363 13.45 30.73 -12.77
C ILE A 363 12.07 31.19 -12.28
N LEU A 364 11.22 30.24 -11.84
CA LEU A 364 9.87 30.59 -11.39
C LEU A 364 9.92 31.27 -10.02
N LYS A 365 8.91 32.10 -9.78
CA LYS A 365 8.67 32.75 -8.48
C LYS A 365 7.20 32.53 -8.10
N GLY A 366 6.91 32.66 -6.80
CA GLY A 366 5.55 32.61 -6.30
C GLY A 366 5.24 31.38 -5.44
N PRO A 367 4.05 31.34 -4.84
CA PRO A 367 3.69 30.38 -3.80
C PRO A 367 3.71 28.93 -4.32
N LEU A 368 3.23 28.68 -5.53
CA LEU A 368 3.19 27.33 -6.11
C LEU A 368 4.60 26.74 -6.22
N ARG A 369 5.53 27.49 -6.83
CA ARG A 369 6.93 27.04 -6.98
C ARG A 369 7.55 26.77 -5.63
N ASN A 370 7.39 27.68 -4.66
CA ASN A 370 7.99 27.51 -3.35
C ASN A 370 7.45 26.29 -2.63
N ALA A 371 6.13 26.07 -2.67
CA ALA A 371 5.50 24.88 -2.09
C ALA A 371 6.02 23.58 -2.73
N LEU A 372 6.08 23.51 -4.06
CA LEU A 372 6.52 22.30 -4.78
C LEU A 372 8.01 22.00 -4.53
N VAL A 373 8.87 23.00 -4.53
CA VAL A 373 10.31 22.81 -4.25
C VAL A 373 10.52 22.38 -2.80
N THR A 374 9.86 23.03 -1.84
CA THR A 374 9.95 22.65 -0.42
C THR A 374 9.40 21.24 -0.19
N ALA A 375 8.26 20.89 -0.80
CA ALA A 375 7.68 19.56 -0.72
C ALA A 375 8.63 18.48 -1.28
N SER A 376 9.26 18.75 -2.42
CA SER A 376 10.23 17.83 -3.04
C SER A 376 11.46 17.63 -2.16
N ILE A 377 12.04 18.70 -1.61
CA ILE A 377 13.21 18.60 -0.70
C ILE A 377 12.84 17.85 0.57
N LEU A 378 11.72 18.21 1.22
CA LEU A 378 11.26 17.55 2.44
C LEU A 378 10.99 16.06 2.20
N SER A 379 10.34 15.72 1.09
CA SER A 379 10.08 14.33 0.68
C SER A 379 11.38 13.54 0.52
N LEU A 380 12.39 14.14 -0.13
CA LEU A 380 13.70 13.51 -0.31
C LEU A 380 14.37 13.25 1.04
N LEU A 381 14.45 14.26 1.91
CA LEU A 381 15.07 14.14 3.24
C LEU A 381 14.37 13.07 4.11
N LEU A 382 13.05 13.04 4.10
CA LEU A 382 12.27 12.04 4.84
C LEU A 382 12.44 10.62 4.26
N SER A 383 12.68 10.48 2.95
CA SER A 383 12.89 9.18 2.33
C SER A 383 14.19 8.50 2.77
N TRP A 384 15.17 9.25 3.28
CA TRP A 384 16.44 8.73 3.78
C TRP A 384 16.30 7.96 5.11
N GLY A 385 15.21 8.13 5.83
CA GLY A 385 14.88 7.33 7.02
C GLY A 385 16.04 7.21 8.00
N LYS A 386 16.48 5.98 8.27
CA LYS A 386 17.61 5.69 9.18
C LYS A 386 18.95 6.32 8.74
N ASN A 387 19.09 6.73 7.48
CA ASN A 387 20.29 7.40 6.96
C ASN A 387 20.30 8.90 7.27
N LEU A 388 19.18 9.45 7.80
CA LEU A 388 19.06 10.80 8.33
C LEU A 388 18.19 10.81 9.59
N PRO A 389 18.65 10.18 10.70
CA PRO A 389 17.83 9.91 11.88
C PRO A 389 17.26 11.19 12.52
N PHE A 390 18.02 12.27 12.58
CA PHE A 390 17.58 13.53 13.21
C PHE A 390 16.21 14.02 12.67
N ILE A 391 15.99 14.00 11.37
CA ILE A 391 14.71 14.41 10.76
C ILE A 391 13.68 13.29 10.92
N THR A 392 14.08 12.05 10.71
CA THR A 392 13.18 10.89 10.77
C THR A 392 12.62 10.71 12.17
N ASP A 393 13.44 10.81 13.20
CA ASP A 393 13.06 10.71 14.61
C ASP A 393 12.10 11.82 15.01
N PHE A 394 12.40 13.07 14.57
CA PHE A 394 11.49 14.17 14.80
C PHE A 394 10.08 13.87 14.27
N PHE A 395 9.98 13.32 13.04
CA PHE A 395 8.68 12.99 12.46
C PHE A 395 8.02 11.77 13.13
N ILE A 396 8.77 10.72 13.43
CA ILE A 396 8.23 9.50 14.08
C ILE A 396 7.67 9.82 15.46
N PHE A 397 8.37 10.65 16.26
CA PHE A 397 7.99 10.90 17.65
C PHE A 397 7.07 12.10 17.83
N ASN A 398 7.10 13.11 16.94
CA ASN A 398 6.38 14.37 17.15
C ASN A 398 5.24 14.61 16.14
N ILE A 399 5.29 14.02 14.93
CA ILE A 399 4.24 14.26 13.95
C ILE A 399 3.15 13.20 14.07
N PRO A 400 1.88 13.60 14.34
CA PRO A 400 0.79 12.66 14.56
C PRO A 400 0.63 11.66 13.41
N LEU A 401 0.42 10.38 13.75
CA LEU A 401 0.18 9.27 12.84
C LEU A 401 1.37 8.86 11.96
N TYR A 402 2.50 9.58 11.95
CA TYR A 402 3.65 9.23 11.12
C TYR A 402 4.19 7.83 11.48
N ASN A 403 4.22 7.49 12.76
CA ASN A 403 4.63 6.19 13.29
C ASN A 403 3.64 5.03 13.04
N LYS A 404 2.51 5.27 12.38
CA LYS A 404 1.57 4.22 11.97
C LYS A 404 1.89 3.63 10.59
N PHE A 405 2.85 4.22 9.87
CA PHE A 405 3.21 3.84 8.50
C PHE A 405 4.63 3.31 8.44
N ARG A 406 4.84 2.29 7.62
CA ARG A 406 6.16 1.71 7.36
C ARG A 406 6.72 2.17 6.02
N ALA A 407 8.00 1.81 5.77
CA ALA A 407 8.71 2.08 4.52
C ALA A 407 8.73 3.60 4.21
N VAL A 408 9.52 4.31 4.99
CA VAL A 408 9.69 5.78 4.88
C VAL A 408 10.07 6.23 3.47
N SER A 409 10.77 5.39 2.69
CA SER A 409 11.06 5.63 1.28
C SER A 409 9.81 5.94 0.44
N SER A 410 8.64 5.44 0.84
CA SER A 410 7.37 5.70 0.14
C SER A 410 6.95 7.17 0.12
N VAL A 411 7.52 8.04 0.97
CA VAL A 411 7.22 9.48 0.99
C VAL A 411 7.64 10.18 -0.30
N GLN A 412 8.54 9.58 -1.08
CA GLN A 412 8.97 10.11 -2.38
C GLN A 412 7.83 10.28 -3.40
N VAL A 413 6.65 9.69 -3.18
CA VAL A 413 5.46 9.93 -4.03
C VAL A 413 5.07 11.42 -4.09
N ILE A 414 5.46 12.20 -3.08
CA ILE A 414 5.32 13.67 -3.07
C ILE A 414 6.16 14.26 -4.20
N LEU A 415 7.42 13.81 -4.29
CA LEU A 415 8.38 14.26 -5.30
C LEU A 415 7.95 13.80 -6.70
N GLU A 416 7.43 12.57 -6.82
CA GLU A 416 6.86 12.02 -8.06
C GLU A 416 5.72 12.88 -8.64
N LEU A 417 4.96 13.57 -7.80
CA LEU A 417 3.93 14.51 -8.24
C LEU A 417 4.49 15.93 -8.48
N CYS A 418 5.34 16.43 -7.60
CA CYS A 418 5.83 17.81 -7.64
C CYS A 418 6.75 18.08 -8.84
N ILE A 419 7.63 17.11 -9.17
CA ILE A 419 8.62 17.30 -10.26
C ILE A 419 7.94 17.44 -11.64
N PRO A 420 6.95 16.59 -12.04
CA PRO A 420 6.23 16.82 -13.30
C PRO A 420 5.48 18.16 -13.35
N ILE A 421 4.93 18.65 -12.23
CA ILE A 421 4.28 19.97 -12.19
C ILE A 421 5.29 21.08 -12.50
N LEU A 422 6.47 21.05 -11.86
CA LEU A 422 7.54 22.00 -12.15
C LEU A 422 8.03 21.86 -13.59
N ALA A 423 8.19 20.64 -14.10
CA ALA A 423 8.65 20.37 -15.46
C ALA A 423 7.72 20.97 -16.52
N VAL A 424 6.41 20.77 -16.36
CA VAL A 424 5.39 21.35 -17.27
C VAL A 424 5.47 22.88 -17.29
N LEU A 425 5.59 23.49 -16.12
CA LEU A 425 5.72 24.94 -16.00
C LEU A 425 7.04 25.45 -16.64
N GLY A 426 8.13 24.71 -16.46
CA GLY A 426 9.43 25.02 -17.07
C GLY A 426 9.41 24.90 -18.60
N LEU A 427 8.85 23.81 -19.10
CA LEU A 427 8.69 23.58 -20.54
C LEU A 427 7.85 24.67 -21.19
N GLU A 428 6.71 25.04 -20.59
CA GLU A 428 5.88 26.11 -21.13
C GLU A 428 6.62 27.45 -21.20
N LYS A 429 7.49 27.76 -20.20
CA LYS A 429 8.29 29.00 -20.21
C LYS A 429 9.30 29.04 -21.33
N ILE A 430 10.02 27.99 -21.61
CA ILE A 430 10.99 27.97 -22.73
C ILE A 430 10.31 27.98 -24.10
N LEU A 431 9.10 27.38 -24.20
CA LEU A 431 8.32 27.35 -25.43
C LEU A 431 7.62 28.69 -25.71
N SER A 432 7.26 29.47 -24.68
CA SER A 432 6.58 30.76 -24.84
C SER A 432 7.57 31.94 -24.99
N GLU A 433 8.69 31.91 -24.27
CA GLU A 433 9.69 33.03 -24.24
C GLU A 433 11.13 32.52 -24.49
N PRO A 434 11.41 31.87 -25.65
CA PRO A 434 12.68 31.17 -25.86
C PRO A 434 13.92 32.10 -25.79
N ASN A 435 13.82 33.33 -26.27
CA ASN A 435 14.92 34.28 -26.24
C ASN A 435 15.32 34.68 -24.82
N LYS A 436 14.33 34.90 -23.95
CA LYS A 436 14.51 35.29 -22.55
C LYS A 436 15.19 34.21 -21.73
N TYR A 437 14.77 32.96 -21.92
CA TYR A 437 15.19 31.85 -21.08
C TYR A 437 16.34 31.00 -21.65
N PHE A 438 16.85 31.34 -22.84
CA PHE A 438 17.89 30.54 -23.49
C PHE A 438 19.11 30.32 -22.58
N LYS A 439 19.77 31.40 -22.13
CA LYS A 439 20.94 31.29 -21.24
C LYS A 439 20.61 30.64 -19.90
N ALA A 440 19.43 30.91 -19.36
CA ALA A 440 19.02 30.39 -18.07
C ALA A 440 18.78 28.87 -18.11
N PHE A 441 18.32 28.31 -19.23
CA PHE A 441 18.10 26.89 -19.42
C PHE A 441 19.39 26.07 -19.41
N PHE A 442 20.48 26.63 -19.94
CA PHE A 442 21.78 25.95 -19.96
C PHE A 442 22.40 25.80 -18.57
N LYS A 443 22.03 26.65 -17.58
CA LYS A 443 22.60 26.55 -16.23
C LYS A 443 22.31 25.17 -15.58
N PRO A 444 21.07 24.73 -15.41
CA PRO A 444 20.78 23.39 -14.86
C PRO A 444 21.30 22.25 -15.75
N ALA A 445 21.29 22.43 -17.08
CA ALA A 445 21.83 21.43 -17.99
C ALA A 445 23.34 21.20 -17.76
N ILE A 446 24.14 22.29 -17.65
CA ILE A 446 25.56 22.22 -17.37
C ILE A 446 25.84 21.60 -16.01
N ILE A 447 25.07 21.95 -14.97
CA ILE A 447 25.19 21.35 -13.62
C ILE A 447 24.97 19.85 -13.69
N LEU A 448 23.91 19.39 -14.37
CA LEU A 448 23.61 17.97 -14.50
C LEU A 448 24.66 17.24 -15.34
N LEU A 449 25.11 17.82 -16.45
CA LEU A 449 26.18 17.25 -17.27
C LEU A 449 27.50 17.15 -16.50
N PHE A 450 27.87 18.20 -15.75
CA PHE A 450 29.05 18.17 -14.89
C PHE A 450 28.97 17.07 -13.84
N MET A 451 27.79 16.91 -13.19
CA MET A 451 27.54 15.83 -12.22
C MET A 451 27.72 14.45 -12.88
N LEU A 452 27.13 14.23 -14.06
CA LEU A 452 27.21 12.95 -14.77
C LEU A 452 28.65 12.62 -15.19
N ILE A 453 29.38 13.60 -15.72
CA ILE A 453 30.78 13.45 -16.10
C ILE A 453 31.64 13.18 -14.86
N SER A 454 31.39 13.89 -13.75
CA SER A 454 32.09 13.64 -12.48
C SER A 454 31.85 12.22 -11.94
N LEU A 455 30.66 11.68 -12.08
CA LEU A 455 30.36 10.29 -11.69
C LEU A 455 31.12 9.28 -12.55
N LEU A 456 31.24 9.51 -13.88
CA LEU A 456 32.10 8.70 -14.75
C LEU A 456 33.58 8.78 -14.37
N PHE A 457 34.05 9.98 -14.04
CA PHE A 457 35.43 10.17 -13.59
C PHE A 457 35.71 9.47 -12.28
N LEU A 458 34.80 9.59 -11.29
CA LEU A 458 34.90 8.87 -10.00
C LEU A 458 34.92 7.36 -10.22
N LYS A 459 34.13 6.84 -11.16
CA LYS A 459 34.15 5.43 -11.54
C LYS A 459 35.51 5.02 -12.11
N LEU A 460 36.12 5.85 -12.99
CA LEU A 460 37.40 5.56 -13.60
C LEU A 460 38.54 5.46 -12.58
N ILE A 461 38.51 6.26 -11.53
CA ILE A 461 39.51 6.22 -10.44
C ILE A 461 39.18 5.21 -9.33
N GLY A 462 38.17 4.34 -9.54
CA GLY A 462 37.82 3.26 -8.59
C GLY A 462 37.12 3.71 -7.30
N ALA A 463 36.46 4.86 -7.30
CA ALA A 463 35.79 5.39 -6.11
C ALA A 463 34.56 4.57 -5.66
N PHE A 464 34.05 3.66 -6.48
CA PHE A 464 32.90 2.83 -6.20
C PHE A 464 33.27 1.36 -6.08
N SER A 465 32.85 0.69 -5.04
CA SER A 465 33.12 -0.75 -4.83
C SER A 465 32.16 -1.67 -5.60
N PHE A 466 30.96 -1.19 -5.94
CA PHE A 466 29.85 -1.97 -6.52
C PHE A 466 29.45 -3.21 -5.72
N LYS A 467 29.86 -3.29 -4.45
CA LYS A 467 29.54 -4.39 -3.54
C LYS A 467 28.20 -4.17 -2.84
N SER A 468 27.49 -5.26 -2.60
CA SER A 468 26.19 -5.30 -1.93
C SER A 468 26.27 -6.08 -0.60
N PRO A 469 25.42 -5.79 0.39
CA PRO A 469 25.31 -6.59 1.61
C PRO A 469 24.98 -8.08 1.38
N ILE A 470 24.38 -8.44 0.24
CA ILE A 470 24.05 -9.83 -0.10
C ILE A 470 25.22 -10.60 -0.73
N ASP A 471 26.35 -9.95 -1.03
CA ASP A 471 27.44 -10.57 -1.79
C ASP A 471 28.09 -11.74 -1.05
N SER A 472 28.09 -11.77 0.29
CA SER A 472 28.51 -12.92 1.07
C SER A 472 27.68 -14.17 0.76
N ARG A 473 26.37 -14.04 0.67
CA ARG A 473 25.46 -15.14 0.32
C ARG A 473 25.63 -15.57 -1.15
N LEU A 474 25.90 -14.61 -2.05
CA LEU A 474 26.16 -14.92 -3.45
C LEU A 474 27.50 -15.65 -3.61
N LEU A 475 28.51 -15.29 -2.82
CA LEU A 475 29.80 -15.96 -2.79
C LEU A 475 29.65 -17.42 -2.35
N GLU A 476 28.91 -17.67 -1.29
CA GLU A 476 28.61 -19.02 -0.79
C GLU A 476 27.82 -19.86 -1.81
N ALA A 477 26.83 -19.24 -2.47
CA ALA A 477 25.95 -19.94 -3.41
C ALA A 477 26.57 -20.23 -4.76
N TYR A 478 27.39 -19.31 -5.31
CA TYR A 478 27.86 -19.36 -6.71
C TYR A 478 29.36 -19.30 -6.87
N GLY A 479 30.12 -19.02 -5.82
CA GLY A 479 31.58 -18.88 -5.86
C GLY A 479 32.06 -17.52 -6.37
N ASP A 480 33.35 -17.24 -6.14
CA ASP A 480 33.97 -15.93 -6.40
C ASP A 480 33.90 -15.51 -7.88
N GLN A 481 34.14 -16.44 -8.81
CA GLN A 481 34.16 -16.11 -10.23
C GLN A 481 32.83 -15.54 -10.75
N ILE A 482 31.70 -16.13 -10.31
CA ILE A 482 30.37 -15.64 -10.70
C ILE A 482 30.06 -14.33 -9.97
N LEU A 483 30.45 -14.19 -8.70
CA LEU A 483 30.30 -12.94 -7.95
C LEU A 483 31.02 -11.76 -8.63
N GLN A 484 32.28 -11.97 -9.08
CA GLN A 484 33.02 -10.92 -9.79
C GLN A 484 32.34 -10.51 -11.09
N GLN A 485 31.73 -11.44 -11.81
CA GLN A 485 30.94 -11.12 -13.00
C GLN A 485 29.64 -10.35 -12.68
N ILE A 486 28.99 -10.62 -11.55
CA ILE A 486 27.83 -9.84 -11.09
C ILE A 486 28.28 -8.42 -10.72
N ILE A 487 29.39 -8.25 -10.01
CA ILE A 487 29.96 -6.93 -9.67
C ILE A 487 30.31 -6.17 -10.95
N TYR A 488 30.89 -6.83 -11.93
CA TYR A 488 31.20 -6.22 -13.23
C TYR A 488 29.94 -5.83 -14.01
N ALA A 489 28.89 -6.65 -13.96
CA ALA A 489 27.59 -6.28 -14.55
C ALA A 489 26.98 -5.02 -13.89
N ARG A 490 27.12 -4.85 -12.56
CA ARG A 490 26.71 -3.61 -11.86
C ARG A 490 27.48 -2.39 -12.34
N GLU A 491 28.75 -2.54 -12.61
CA GLU A 491 29.63 -1.49 -13.16
C GLU A 491 29.20 -1.09 -14.58
N ILE A 492 28.83 -2.06 -15.43
CA ILE A 492 28.36 -1.82 -16.79
C ILE A 492 27.05 -1.02 -16.77
N VAL A 493 26.04 -1.48 -16.04
CA VAL A 493 24.74 -0.81 -16.02
C VAL A 493 24.81 0.61 -15.43
N PHE A 494 25.69 0.83 -14.46
CA PHE A 494 26.01 2.16 -13.93
C PHE A 494 26.52 3.10 -15.04
N LYS A 495 27.52 2.67 -15.79
CA LYS A 495 28.10 3.44 -16.89
C LYS A 495 27.08 3.74 -18.00
N GLU A 496 26.33 2.73 -18.40
CA GLU A 496 25.31 2.86 -19.46
C GLU A 496 24.29 3.94 -19.17
N ASP A 497 23.73 3.96 -17.95
CA ASP A 497 22.67 4.91 -17.61
C ASP A 497 23.21 6.34 -17.41
N ILE A 498 24.46 6.51 -17.00
CA ILE A 498 25.10 7.83 -16.99
C ILE A 498 25.31 8.36 -18.41
N ILE A 499 25.84 7.52 -19.32
CA ILE A 499 26.01 7.91 -20.73
C ILE A 499 24.68 8.26 -21.39
N ARG A 500 23.66 7.42 -21.13
CA ARG A 500 22.27 7.69 -21.57
C ARG A 500 21.79 9.06 -21.07
N GLY A 501 22.03 9.40 -19.79
CA GLY A 501 21.68 10.69 -19.22
C GLY A 501 22.38 11.87 -19.92
N ILE A 502 23.69 11.74 -20.24
CA ILE A 502 24.45 12.74 -20.96
C ILE A 502 23.86 12.97 -22.37
N ILE A 503 23.52 11.88 -23.08
CA ILE A 503 22.92 11.96 -24.42
C ILE A 503 21.56 12.67 -24.36
N LEU A 504 20.70 12.30 -23.42
CA LEU A 504 19.34 12.87 -23.31
C LEU A 504 19.36 14.36 -22.97
N ILE A 505 20.21 14.80 -22.04
CA ILE A 505 20.38 16.23 -21.72
C ILE A 505 20.91 16.98 -22.92
N SER A 506 21.91 16.42 -23.62
CA SER A 506 22.50 17.05 -24.80
C SER A 506 21.48 17.19 -25.93
N LEU A 507 20.63 16.17 -26.15
CA LEU A 507 19.51 16.23 -27.10
C LEU A 507 18.49 17.30 -26.72
N ALA A 508 18.13 17.41 -25.42
CA ALA A 508 17.21 18.45 -24.96
C ALA A 508 17.78 19.84 -25.21
N CYS A 509 19.06 20.06 -24.94
CA CYS A 509 19.77 21.32 -25.24
C CYS A 509 19.80 21.62 -26.75
N PHE A 510 20.03 20.58 -27.57
CA PHE A 510 20.06 20.73 -29.03
C PHE A 510 18.68 21.10 -29.59
N ILE A 511 17.60 20.40 -29.17
CA ILE A 511 16.23 20.70 -29.59
C ILE A 511 15.88 22.15 -29.20
N PHE A 512 16.21 22.59 -27.99
CA PHE A 512 15.94 23.95 -27.55
C PHE A 512 16.71 24.97 -28.39
N SER A 513 17.99 24.68 -28.73
CA SER A 513 18.79 25.53 -29.61
C SER A 513 18.17 25.66 -31.00
N LEU A 514 17.75 24.55 -31.61
CA LEU A 514 17.08 24.57 -32.93
C LEU A 514 15.80 25.42 -32.88
N PHE A 515 15.02 25.29 -31.81
CA PHE A 515 13.79 26.06 -31.62
C PHE A 515 14.10 27.55 -31.42
N LYS A 516 15.05 27.90 -30.57
CA LYS A 516 15.45 29.27 -30.30
C LYS A 516 15.97 29.98 -31.56
N PHE A 517 16.74 29.27 -32.37
CA PHE A 517 17.29 29.82 -33.62
C PHE A 517 16.28 29.70 -34.81
N LYS A 518 14.99 29.42 -34.53
CA LYS A 518 13.89 29.33 -35.50
C LYS A 518 14.10 28.31 -36.63
N ARG A 519 14.97 27.30 -36.40
CA ARG A 519 15.16 26.15 -37.30
C ARG A 519 13.96 25.18 -37.27
N ILE A 520 13.24 25.13 -36.15
CA ILE A 520 12.04 24.33 -35.98
C ILE A 520 10.91 25.19 -35.36
N LYS A 521 9.63 24.81 -35.65
CA LYS A 521 8.45 25.47 -35.08
C LYS A 521 8.18 25.00 -33.65
N LYS A 522 7.45 25.79 -32.83
CA LYS A 522 7.05 25.46 -31.44
C LYS A 522 6.45 24.05 -31.31
N ASN A 523 5.53 23.67 -32.22
CA ASN A 523 4.90 22.35 -32.15
C ASN A 523 5.88 21.20 -32.41
N ILE A 524 6.85 21.40 -33.33
CA ILE A 524 7.87 20.40 -33.63
C ILE A 524 8.80 20.26 -32.42
N ALA A 525 9.23 21.36 -31.80
CA ALA A 525 10.02 21.31 -30.57
C ALA A 525 9.30 20.55 -29.44
N LEU A 526 8.00 20.81 -29.24
CA LEU A 526 7.20 20.12 -28.24
C LEU A 526 7.09 18.61 -28.55
N VAL A 527 6.86 18.23 -29.81
CA VAL A 527 6.81 16.81 -30.22
C VAL A 527 8.16 16.12 -29.98
N LEU A 528 9.28 16.78 -30.27
CA LEU A 528 10.61 16.24 -30.02
C LEU A 528 10.90 16.10 -28.52
N PHE A 529 10.56 17.10 -27.69
CA PHE A 529 10.66 17.00 -26.23
C PHE A 529 9.78 15.87 -25.69
N PHE A 530 8.57 15.73 -26.19
CA PHE A 530 7.69 14.63 -25.86
C PHE A 530 8.31 13.29 -26.25
N GLY A 531 8.84 13.18 -27.46
CA GLY A 531 9.49 11.96 -27.96
C GLY A 531 10.68 11.51 -27.10
N ILE A 532 11.60 12.43 -26.76
CA ILE A 532 12.74 12.08 -25.91
C ILE A 532 12.30 11.73 -24.48
N THR A 533 11.22 12.33 -23.97
CA THR A 533 10.68 11.98 -22.64
C THR A 533 10.01 10.61 -22.64
N ILE A 534 9.25 10.27 -23.69
CA ILE A 534 8.68 8.92 -23.85
C ILE A 534 9.77 7.87 -23.98
N TYR A 535 10.81 8.16 -24.78
CA TYR A 535 11.97 7.26 -24.91
C TYR A 535 12.69 7.09 -23.56
N ASP A 536 12.84 8.19 -22.81
CA ASP A 536 13.50 8.22 -21.52
C ASP A 536 12.74 7.37 -20.48
N LEU A 537 11.50 7.70 -20.18
CA LEU A 537 10.68 7.03 -19.18
C LEU A 537 10.24 5.64 -19.64
N GLY A 538 9.75 5.52 -20.88
CA GLY A 538 9.30 4.25 -21.46
C GLY A 538 10.44 3.24 -21.58
N GLY A 539 11.60 3.66 -22.01
CA GLY A 539 12.78 2.79 -22.12
C GLY A 539 13.20 2.20 -20.78
N VAL A 540 13.12 2.97 -19.67
CA VAL A 540 13.36 2.44 -18.31
C VAL A 540 12.22 1.56 -17.86
N ALA A 541 10.98 1.98 -18.06
CA ALA A 541 9.80 1.19 -17.68
C ALA A 541 9.81 -0.21 -18.32
N PHE A 542 10.12 -0.31 -19.60
CA PHE A 542 10.14 -1.60 -20.32
C PHE A 542 11.24 -2.55 -19.85
N ARG A 543 12.30 -2.09 -19.17
CA ARG A 543 13.29 -2.99 -18.56
C ARG A 543 12.70 -3.80 -17.40
N TYR A 544 11.74 -3.24 -16.69
CA TYR A 544 11.18 -3.81 -15.45
C TYR A 544 9.75 -4.34 -15.62
N LEU A 545 9.11 -4.10 -16.78
CA LEU A 545 7.82 -4.69 -17.08
C LEU A 545 8.03 -6.09 -17.67
N ASP A 546 7.63 -7.10 -16.90
CA ASP A 546 7.70 -8.50 -17.32
C ASP A 546 6.37 -8.92 -17.97
N TRP A 547 6.36 -9.00 -19.30
CA TRP A 547 5.21 -9.43 -20.08
C TRP A 547 4.84 -10.90 -19.85
N ASN A 548 5.77 -11.75 -19.40
CA ASN A 548 5.51 -13.15 -19.08
C ASN A 548 4.63 -13.29 -17.83
N ARG A 549 4.54 -12.24 -17.02
CA ARG A 549 3.58 -12.19 -15.90
C ARG A 549 2.13 -12.01 -16.34
N PHE A 550 1.85 -11.79 -17.65
CA PHE A 550 0.48 -11.82 -18.16
C PHE A 550 0.03 -13.25 -18.43
N VAL A 551 -0.81 -13.76 -17.56
CA VAL A 551 -1.27 -15.16 -17.54
C VAL A 551 -2.76 -15.27 -17.83
N ASN A 552 -3.24 -16.48 -18.11
CA ASN A 552 -4.66 -16.74 -18.24
C ASN A 552 -5.41 -16.41 -16.93
N LYS A 553 -6.64 -15.95 -17.08
CA LYS A 553 -7.52 -15.54 -15.98
C LYS A 553 -7.64 -16.62 -14.87
N SER A 554 -7.67 -17.89 -15.25
CA SER A 554 -7.75 -19.02 -14.31
C SER A 554 -6.61 -19.08 -13.30
N LYS A 555 -5.36 -18.73 -13.71
CA LYS A 555 -4.22 -18.68 -12.78
C LYS A 555 -4.33 -17.60 -11.71
N ILE A 556 -5.14 -16.56 -11.96
CA ILE A 556 -5.40 -15.48 -10.98
C ILE A 556 -6.58 -15.84 -10.08
N GLU A 557 -7.61 -16.49 -10.65
CA GLU A 557 -8.83 -16.85 -9.92
C GLU A 557 -8.60 -18.06 -9.02
N SER A 558 -7.73 -18.99 -9.42
CA SER A 558 -7.29 -20.14 -8.64
C SER A 558 -5.76 -20.18 -8.56
N PRO A 559 -5.14 -19.28 -7.76
CA PRO A 559 -3.69 -19.10 -7.76
C PRO A 559 -2.94 -20.23 -7.07
N PHE A 560 -3.63 -21.00 -6.22
CA PHE A 560 -3.05 -22.12 -5.48
C PHE A 560 -3.58 -23.44 -6.01
N ARG A 561 -2.72 -24.45 -6.08
CA ARG A 561 -3.10 -25.83 -6.42
C ARG A 561 -3.37 -26.60 -5.15
N ILE A 562 -4.48 -27.34 -5.14
CA ILE A 562 -4.81 -28.25 -4.07
C ILE A 562 -3.87 -29.47 -4.12
N THR A 563 -3.29 -29.82 -2.99
CA THR A 563 -2.43 -31.01 -2.84
C THR A 563 -3.23 -32.21 -2.33
N ASN A 564 -2.63 -33.40 -2.30
CA ASN A 564 -3.25 -34.56 -1.69
C ASN A 564 -3.43 -34.39 -0.17
N ALA A 565 -2.48 -33.71 0.49
CA ALA A 565 -2.58 -33.36 1.90
C ALA A 565 -3.84 -32.49 2.15
N ASP A 566 -4.05 -31.46 1.35
CA ASP A 566 -5.25 -30.61 1.49
C ASP A 566 -6.55 -31.43 1.31
N LYS A 567 -6.59 -32.34 0.31
CA LYS A 567 -7.75 -33.19 0.07
C LYS A 567 -8.04 -34.10 1.26
N THR A 568 -7.00 -34.67 1.87
CA THR A 568 -7.10 -35.52 3.06
C THR A 568 -7.68 -34.72 4.23
N ILE A 569 -7.15 -33.52 4.49
CA ILE A 569 -7.63 -32.64 5.55
C ILE A 569 -9.09 -32.23 5.31
N LEU A 570 -9.47 -31.88 4.08
CA LEU A 570 -10.82 -31.44 3.71
C LEU A 570 -11.89 -32.53 3.84
N ASN A 571 -11.51 -33.81 3.99
CA ASN A 571 -12.45 -34.88 4.33
C ASN A 571 -12.96 -34.79 5.77
N ASP A 572 -12.20 -34.21 6.67
CA ASP A 572 -12.65 -33.89 8.03
C ASP A 572 -13.62 -32.70 7.99
N LYS A 573 -14.86 -32.94 8.47
CA LYS A 573 -15.91 -31.92 8.49
C LYS A 573 -16.05 -31.22 9.83
N THR A 574 -15.16 -31.52 10.78
CA THR A 574 -15.14 -30.80 12.05
C THR A 574 -14.51 -29.42 11.89
N ARG A 575 -14.75 -28.51 12.83
CA ARG A 575 -14.12 -27.20 12.85
C ARG A 575 -12.73 -27.32 13.49
N TYR A 576 -11.70 -27.01 12.74
CA TYR A 576 -10.30 -27.04 13.15
C TYR A 576 -9.51 -25.94 12.45
N ARG A 577 -8.25 -25.73 12.87
CA ARG A 577 -7.27 -24.89 12.16
C ARG A 577 -6.11 -25.73 11.65
N VAL A 578 -5.47 -25.19 10.61
CA VAL A 578 -4.30 -25.77 9.97
C VAL A 578 -3.13 -24.81 10.12
N TYR A 579 -1.95 -25.37 10.39
CA TYR A 579 -0.70 -24.64 10.45
C TYR A 579 0.29 -25.16 9.39
N GLU A 580 0.93 -24.27 8.64
CA GLU A 580 1.97 -24.54 7.67
C GLU A 580 3.21 -23.73 8.04
N PRO A 581 4.19 -24.32 8.78
CA PRO A 581 5.34 -23.60 9.34
C PRO A 581 6.14 -22.81 8.32
N GLN A 582 6.37 -23.38 7.12
CA GLN A 582 7.15 -22.76 6.05
C GLN A 582 6.55 -21.43 5.57
N LEU A 583 5.24 -21.33 5.59
CA LEU A 583 4.54 -20.08 5.21
C LEU A 583 4.44 -19.10 6.38
N SER A 584 4.46 -19.58 7.60
CA SER A 584 4.41 -18.74 8.80
C SER A 584 3.26 -17.70 8.74
N LEU A 585 3.56 -16.44 9.04
CA LEU A 585 2.63 -15.29 8.89
C LEU A 585 2.89 -14.50 7.59
N THR A 586 3.50 -15.14 6.57
CA THR A 586 3.95 -14.47 5.33
C THR A 586 3.35 -15.06 4.06
N GLY A 587 2.52 -16.09 4.16
CA GLY A 587 1.86 -16.74 3.03
C GLY A 587 0.38 -17.02 3.28
N ALA A 588 -0.44 -16.96 2.24
CA ALA A 588 -1.89 -17.15 2.33
C ALA A 588 -2.41 -18.42 1.59
N ARG A 589 -1.53 -19.36 1.25
CA ARG A 589 -1.93 -20.61 0.60
C ARG A 589 -2.81 -21.46 1.53
N THR A 590 -2.39 -21.64 2.78
CA THR A 590 -3.15 -22.40 3.77
C THR A 590 -4.51 -21.74 4.03
N ALA A 591 -4.54 -20.42 4.16
CA ALA A 591 -5.77 -19.64 4.29
C ALA A 591 -6.71 -19.75 3.06
N TYR A 592 -6.20 -20.16 1.91
CA TYR A 592 -7.01 -20.38 0.72
C TYR A 592 -7.83 -21.68 0.80
N PHE A 593 -7.33 -22.72 1.45
CA PHE A 593 -7.98 -24.03 1.53
C PHE A 593 -8.63 -24.31 2.88
N HIS A 594 -8.09 -23.75 3.97
CA HIS A 594 -8.42 -24.11 5.34
C HIS A 594 -8.56 -22.88 6.24
N ASN A 595 -9.20 -23.06 7.40
CA ASN A 595 -9.03 -22.12 8.50
C ASN A 595 -7.60 -22.22 9.02
N SER A 596 -6.86 -21.13 9.05
CA SER A 596 -5.43 -21.13 9.30
C SER A 596 -5.03 -20.18 10.44
N ILE A 597 -3.97 -20.56 11.17
CA ILE A 597 -3.29 -19.62 12.05
C ILE A 597 -2.25 -18.77 11.29
N GLY A 598 -1.89 -19.14 10.06
CA GLY A 598 -1.06 -18.34 9.15
C GLY A 598 -1.85 -17.27 8.40
N GLY A 599 -1.18 -16.57 7.48
CA GLY A 599 -1.79 -15.57 6.62
C GLY A 599 -0.82 -14.51 6.14
N TYR A 600 -1.32 -13.58 5.29
CA TYR A 600 -0.52 -12.48 4.72
C TYR A 600 -1.29 -11.17 4.83
N HIS A 601 -0.91 -10.28 5.75
CA HIS A 601 -1.55 -8.98 5.91
C HIS A 601 -0.60 -7.94 6.53
N GLY A 602 -0.71 -6.67 6.09
CA GLY A 602 0.10 -5.55 6.60
C GLY A 602 -0.34 -4.98 7.95
N ALA A 603 -1.51 -5.39 8.45
CA ALA A 603 -2.05 -5.03 9.75
C ALA A 603 -2.63 -6.30 10.40
N LYS A 604 -1.73 -7.17 10.88
CA LYS A 604 -2.11 -8.40 11.56
C LYS A 604 -2.70 -8.09 12.95
N PRO A 605 -3.54 -8.97 13.54
CA PRO A 605 -3.92 -8.83 14.94
C PRO A 605 -2.68 -8.83 15.83
N ARG A 606 -2.48 -7.77 16.63
CA ARG A 606 -1.22 -7.55 17.38
C ARG A 606 -0.93 -8.68 18.36
N ARG A 607 -1.86 -8.96 19.26
CA ARG A 607 -1.67 -10.01 20.26
C ARG A 607 -1.47 -11.40 19.65
N PHE A 608 -2.14 -11.67 18.52
CA PHE A 608 -1.92 -12.93 17.81
C PHE A 608 -0.49 -13.02 17.25
N GLN A 609 0.03 -11.95 16.65
CA GLN A 609 1.41 -11.94 16.16
C GLN A 609 2.41 -12.09 17.32
N GLU A 610 2.18 -11.45 18.45
CA GLU A 610 3.03 -11.56 19.64
C GLU A 610 3.00 -12.98 20.23
N LEU A 611 1.82 -13.59 20.34
CA LEU A 611 1.67 -15.00 20.74
C LEU A 611 2.38 -15.94 19.78
N TYR A 612 2.26 -15.71 18.49
CA TYR A 612 2.93 -16.50 17.46
C TYR A 612 4.46 -16.38 17.54
N GLN A 613 4.98 -15.18 17.75
CA GLN A 613 6.41 -14.96 17.96
C GLN A 613 6.90 -15.65 19.23
N PHE A 614 6.13 -15.58 20.29
CA PHE A 614 6.41 -16.23 21.57
C PHE A 614 6.39 -17.76 21.45
N PHE A 615 5.41 -18.32 20.73
CA PHE A 615 5.34 -19.74 20.40
C PHE A 615 6.60 -20.23 19.67
N ASN A 616 6.98 -19.55 18.59
CA ASN A 616 8.15 -19.93 17.80
C ASN A 616 9.48 -19.80 18.58
N TYR A 617 9.61 -18.74 19.39
CA TYR A 617 10.83 -18.51 20.17
C TYR A 617 11.03 -19.54 21.27
N ASN A 618 9.94 -20.02 21.87
CA ASN A 618 9.98 -20.93 23.01
C ASN A 618 9.66 -22.39 22.64
N GLU A 619 9.34 -22.68 21.39
CA GLU A 619 8.95 -24.02 20.90
C GLU A 619 7.81 -24.66 21.74
N LEU A 620 6.70 -23.92 21.92
CA LEU A 620 5.59 -24.30 22.80
C LEU A 620 4.39 -24.88 22.00
N PRO A 621 4.36 -26.20 21.72
CA PRO A 621 3.27 -26.82 20.93
C PRO A 621 1.89 -26.71 21.61
N GLU A 622 1.82 -26.50 22.92
CA GLU A 622 0.59 -26.30 23.68
C GLU A 622 -0.22 -25.08 23.17
N ILE A 623 0.45 -24.09 22.59
CA ILE A 623 -0.21 -22.95 21.96
C ILE A 623 -1.02 -23.41 20.73
N LEU A 624 -0.52 -24.37 19.95
CA LEU A 624 -1.26 -24.96 18.83
C LEU A 624 -2.49 -25.69 19.33
N ASN A 625 -2.41 -26.35 20.49
CA ASN A 625 -3.52 -27.11 21.08
C ASN A 625 -4.69 -26.20 21.44
N ILE A 626 -4.44 -25.08 22.16
CA ILE A 626 -5.49 -24.13 22.54
C ILE A 626 -6.03 -23.32 21.36
N LEU A 627 -5.26 -23.20 20.27
CA LEU A 627 -5.71 -22.60 19.03
C LEU A 627 -6.50 -23.59 18.15
N ASN A 628 -6.77 -24.82 18.63
CA ASN A 628 -7.44 -25.88 17.89
C ASN A 628 -6.76 -26.18 16.54
N VAL A 629 -5.43 -26.19 16.51
CA VAL A 629 -4.67 -26.60 15.33
C VAL A 629 -4.62 -28.12 15.31
N LYS A 630 -5.48 -28.73 14.51
CA LYS A 630 -5.60 -30.19 14.37
C LYS A 630 -4.64 -30.77 13.35
N TYR A 631 -4.26 -29.96 12.35
CA TYR A 631 -3.35 -30.41 11.28
C TYR A 631 -2.18 -29.45 11.13
N VAL A 632 -0.96 -30.04 11.04
CA VAL A 632 0.26 -29.32 10.67
C VAL A 632 0.72 -29.82 9.31
N LEU A 633 0.86 -28.93 8.34
CA LEU A 633 1.39 -29.23 7.00
C LEU A 633 2.89 -29.02 6.98
N TYR A 634 3.64 -30.05 6.64
CA TYR A 634 5.10 -30.00 6.51
C TYR A 634 5.57 -30.52 5.15
N ASP A 635 6.73 -30.07 4.71
CA ASP A 635 7.36 -30.57 3.49
C ASP A 635 8.01 -31.94 3.75
N SER A 636 7.65 -32.93 2.95
CA SER A 636 8.28 -34.26 2.92
C SER A 636 8.88 -34.52 1.54
N GLU A 637 9.60 -35.60 1.38
CA GLU A 637 10.16 -36.04 0.09
C GLU A 637 9.06 -36.20 -0.99
N GLU A 638 7.85 -36.57 -0.58
CA GLU A 638 6.68 -36.74 -1.47
C GLU A 638 5.86 -35.45 -1.66
N GLY A 639 6.31 -34.32 -1.12
CA GLY A 639 5.63 -33.04 -1.10
C GLY A 639 4.93 -32.76 0.23
N LEU A 640 3.95 -31.83 0.24
CA LEU A 640 3.23 -31.49 1.46
C LEU A 640 2.47 -32.68 2.06
N SER A 641 2.70 -32.93 3.34
CA SER A 641 2.09 -34.02 4.12
C SER A 641 1.42 -33.48 5.39
N PRO A 642 0.25 -34.02 5.80
CA PRO A 642 -0.43 -33.61 7.01
C PRO A 642 0.02 -34.42 8.21
N LEU A 643 0.39 -33.77 9.31
CA LEU A 643 0.57 -34.37 10.63
C LEU A 643 -0.67 -34.03 11.46
N ILE A 644 -1.28 -35.05 12.10
CA ILE A 644 -2.43 -34.86 12.99
C ILE A 644 -1.91 -34.51 14.39
N ASN A 645 -2.42 -33.43 14.97
CA ASN A 645 -2.21 -33.05 16.35
C ASN A 645 -3.38 -33.56 17.18
N GLU A 646 -3.19 -34.69 17.83
CA GLU A 646 -4.20 -35.34 18.66
C GLU A 646 -4.48 -34.58 19.98
N GLU A 647 -3.57 -33.67 20.39
CA GLU A 647 -3.69 -32.86 21.60
C GLU A 647 -4.51 -31.56 21.37
N ALA A 648 -5.01 -31.31 20.16
CA ALA A 648 -5.86 -30.17 19.88
C ALA A 648 -7.11 -30.17 20.77
N GLN A 649 -7.35 -29.02 21.45
CA GLN A 649 -8.39 -28.97 22.51
C GLN A 649 -9.83 -28.78 21.97
N GLY A 650 -10.00 -28.79 20.65
CA GLY A 650 -11.32 -28.61 20.05
C GLY A 650 -11.80 -27.15 20.06
N ASN A 651 -13.10 -26.96 19.85
CA ASN A 651 -13.69 -25.63 19.66
C ASN A 651 -13.97 -24.89 20.97
N ALA A 652 -14.19 -25.67 22.06
CA ALA A 652 -14.47 -25.11 23.38
C ALA A 652 -14.20 -26.20 24.46
N TRP A 653 -13.74 -25.74 25.63
CA TRP A 653 -13.55 -26.64 26.80
C TRP A 653 -13.81 -25.89 28.10
N ILE A 654 -14.05 -26.67 29.17
CA ILE A 654 -14.29 -26.18 30.51
C ILE A 654 -12.98 -26.16 31.28
N VAL A 655 -12.75 -25.12 32.09
CA VAL A 655 -11.53 -24.95 32.89
C VAL A 655 -11.81 -25.05 34.37
N ASP A 656 -10.86 -25.61 35.11
CA ASP A 656 -10.96 -25.86 36.55
C ASP A 656 -10.62 -24.63 37.38
N SER A 657 -9.80 -23.71 36.82
CA SER A 657 -9.45 -22.48 37.53
C SER A 657 -9.06 -21.33 36.58
N ILE A 658 -9.14 -20.11 37.12
CA ILE A 658 -8.68 -18.89 36.49
C ILE A 658 -7.45 -18.38 37.23
N ILE A 659 -6.32 -18.25 36.50
CA ILE A 659 -5.08 -17.70 37.05
C ILE A 659 -5.03 -16.22 36.73
N LYS A 660 -5.05 -15.40 37.76
CA LYS A 660 -4.95 -13.95 37.65
C LYS A 660 -3.48 -13.52 37.53
N VAL A 661 -3.18 -12.65 36.58
CA VAL A 661 -1.87 -12.04 36.41
C VAL A 661 -2.00 -10.52 36.23
N ASN A 662 -0.89 -9.79 36.28
CA ASN A 662 -0.95 -8.32 36.32
C ASN A 662 -0.61 -7.65 34.99
N SER A 663 -0.04 -8.37 34.05
CA SER A 663 0.43 -7.80 32.78
C SER A 663 0.32 -8.80 31.62
N ALA A 664 0.38 -8.27 30.40
CA ALA A 664 0.45 -9.05 29.17
C ALA A 664 1.71 -9.94 29.13
N ASP A 665 2.84 -9.45 29.66
CA ASP A 665 4.08 -10.24 29.79
C ASP A 665 3.90 -11.43 30.74
N ASP A 666 3.18 -11.21 31.86
CA ASP A 666 2.91 -12.30 32.80
C ASP A 666 1.96 -13.35 32.24
N VAL A 667 1.01 -12.95 31.37
CA VAL A 667 0.19 -13.94 30.63
C VAL A 667 1.09 -14.85 29.82
N LEU A 668 1.98 -14.29 28.99
CA LEU A 668 2.88 -15.08 28.13
C LEU A 668 3.81 -15.98 28.95
N LYS A 669 4.38 -15.46 30.05
CA LYS A 669 5.23 -16.26 30.95
C LYS A 669 4.47 -17.42 31.57
N THR A 670 3.27 -17.20 32.02
CA THR A 670 2.42 -18.20 32.67
C THR A 670 1.95 -19.29 31.70
N LEU A 671 1.74 -18.95 30.41
CA LEU A 671 1.42 -19.95 29.37
C LEU A 671 2.43 -21.09 29.26
N LYS A 672 3.72 -20.88 29.68
CA LYS A 672 4.75 -21.89 29.67
C LYS A 672 4.67 -22.90 30.81
N THR A 673 3.98 -22.56 31.89
CA THR A 673 4.16 -23.25 33.18
C THR A 673 2.92 -23.98 33.65
N ILE A 674 1.76 -23.78 32.99
CA ILE A 674 0.49 -24.33 33.45
C ILE A 674 -0.13 -25.30 32.45
N ASP A 675 -1.00 -26.17 32.93
CA ASP A 675 -1.84 -27.03 32.10
C ASP A 675 -3.02 -26.20 31.53
N LEU A 676 -2.91 -25.81 30.25
CA LEU A 676 -3.91 -25.01 29.55
C LEU A 676 -5.24 -25.74 29.27
N LYS A 677 -5.29 -27.05 29.48
CA LYS A 677 -6.52 -27.82 29.46
C LYS A 677 -7.40 -27.55 30.70
N LYS A 678 -6.74 -27.28 31.84
CA LYS A 678 -7.40 -27.11 33.14
C LYS A 678 -7.49 -25.67 33.59
N HIS A 679 -6.60 -24.80 33.12
CA HIS A 679 -6.46 -23.44 33.62
C HIS A 679 -6.57 -22.43 32.51
N ALA A 680 -7.23 -21.30 32.80
CA ALA A 680 -7.20 -20.13 31.94
C ALA A 680 -6.50 -18.95 32.63
N ILE A 681 -5.77 -18.12 31.86
CA ILE A 681 -5.03 -16.99 32.36
C ILE A 681 -5.76 -15.72 31.99
N ILE A 682 -5.87 -14.80 32.94
CA ILE A 682 -6.54 -13.50 32.74
C ILE A 682 -5.73 -12.36 33.37
N GLU A 683 -5.60 -11.27 32.65
CA GLU A 683 -4.90 -10.05 33.13
C GLU A 683 -5.88 -8.98 33.64
N ASP A 684 -7.13 -8.99 33.15
CA ASP A 684 -8.18 -8.04 33.55
C ASP A 684 -8.79 -8.48 34.88
N GLN A 685 -8.64 -7.65 35.91
CA GLN A 685 -9.09 -7.94 37.27
C GLN A 685 -10.61 -8.00 37.39
N ASP A 686 -11.33 -7.14 36.66
CA ASP A 686 -12.80 -7.14 36.67
C ASP A 686 -13.34 -8.38 35.97
N ALA A 687 -12.76 -8.74 34.83
CA ALA A 687 -13.07 -9.97 34.12
C ALA A 687 -12.75 -11.22 34.96
N ALA A 688 -11.64 -11.21 35.70
CA ALA A 688 -11.28 -12.30 36.60
C ALA A 688 -12.30 -12.49 37.72
N ASN A 689 -12.82 -11.39 38.28
CA ASN A 689 -13.87 -11.47 39.29
C ASN A 689 -15.18 -12.02 38.72
N ALA A 690 -15.53 -11.61 37.48
CA ALA A 690 -16.72 -12.12 36.77
C ALA A 690 -16.62 -13.61 36.44
N LEU A 691 -15.42 -14.10 36.11
CA LEU A 691 -15.14 -15.50 35.76
C LEU A 691 -14.77 -16.38 36.96
N THR A 692 -14.99 -15.92 38.20
CA THR A 692 -14.70 -16.74 39.40
C THR A 692 -15.40 -18.11 39.33
N ILE A 693 -14.62 -19.19 39.51
CA ILE A 693 -15.08 -20.56 39.49
C ILE A 693 -15.55 -20.97 40.89
N GLU A 694 -16.69 -21.58 40.99
CA GLU A 694 -17.23 -22.14 42.22
C GLU A 694 -16.56 -23.52 42.48
N LYS A 695 -16.39 -23.91 43.73
CA LYS A 695 -15.64 -25.14 44.10
C LYS A 695 -16.22 -26.47 43.57
N ASN A 696 -17.45 -26.47 43.06
CA ASN A 696 -18.10 -27.69 42.56
C ASN A 696 -17.93 -27.79 41.03
N ILE A 697 -16.79 -28.35 40.59
CA ILE A 697 -16.58 -28.65 39.19
C ILE A 697 -17.35 -29.90 38.80
N ASP A 698 -18.18 -29.77 37.77
CA ASP A 698 -18.88 -30.93 37.21
C ASP A 698 -18.10 -31.51 36.04
N TYR A 699 -17.37 -32.60 36.30
CA TYR A 699 -16.57 -33.31 35.30
C TYR A 699 -17.38 -34.03 34.23
N GLN A 700 -18.73 -34.13 34.39
CA GLN A 700 -19.63 -34.66 33.38
C GLN A 700 -20.18 -33.61 32.42
N SER A 701 -19.83 -32.36 32.66
CA SER A 701 -20.25 -31.25 31.82
C SER A 701 -19.83 -31.44 30.35
N LYS A 702 -20.73 -31.09 29.44
CA LYS A 702 -20.51 -31.22 27.99
C LYS A 702 -20.72 -29.87 27.31
N ILE A 703 -19.80 -29.58 26.39
CA ILE A 703 -19.96 -28.48 25.45
C ILE A 703 -19.67 -28.95 24.04
N GLN A 704 -20.54 -28.63 23.10
CA GLN A 704 -20.43 -29.06 21.73
C GLN A 704 -20.84 -27.97 20.76
N LEU A 705 -20.07 -27.73 19.70
CA LEU A 705 -20.46 -26.87 18.60
C LEU A 705 -21.56 -27.52 17.78
N ILE A 706 -22.69 -26.84 17.61
CA ILE A 706 -23.90 -27.38 16.93
C ILE A 706 -24.22 -26.63 15.62
N GLU A 707 -23.77 -25.37 15.48
CA GLU A 707 -23.97 -24.60 14.27
C GLU A 707 -22.78 -23.65 14.08
N GLU A 708 -22.26 -23.56 12.85
CA GLU A 708 -21.18 -22.64 12.51
C GLU A 708 -21.42 -21.90 11.20
N SER A 709 -21.08 -20.63 11.23
CA SER A 709 -20.85 -19.82 10.04
C SER A 709 -19.75 -18.77 10.36
N VAL A 710 -19.30 -18.04 9.34
CA VAL A 710 -18.29 -16.99 9.53
C VAL A 710 -18.68 -15.93 10.57
N ASN A 711 -20.00 -15.64 10.65
CA ASN A 711 -20.53 -14.59 11.54
C ASN A 711 -21.28 -15.15 12.75
N THR A 712 -21.45 -16.47 12.87
CA THR A 712 -22.29 -17.07 13.93
C THR A 712 -21.71 -18.42 14.37
N LEU A 713 -21.60 -18.58 15.67
CA LEU A 713 -21.23 -19.84 16.29
C LEU A 713 -22.26 -20.16 17.36
N LYS A 714 -22.79 -21.42 17.41
CA LYS A 714 -23.69 -21.88 18.45
C LYS A 714 -23.16 -23.14 19.07
N TYR A 715 -23.25 -23.21 20.40
CA TYR A 715 -22.83 -24.35 21.20
C TYR A 715 -24.00 -24.81 22.07
N SER A 716 -24.16 -26.12 22.21
CA SER A 716 -24.93 -26.73 23.29
C SER A 716 -24.04 -26.93 24.50
N PHE A 717 -24.57 -26.61 25.67
CA PHE A 717 -23.90 -26.76 26.95
C PHE A 717 -24.84 -27.49 27.92
N ASN A 718 -24.29 -28.42 28.69
CA ASN A 718 -25.02 -29.09 29.75
C ASN A 718 -24.08 -29.33 30.93
N SER A 719 -24.49 -28.87 32.13
CA SER A 719 -23.72 -29.03 33.37
C SER A 719 -24.60 -28.92 34.59
N ASN A 720 -24.30 -29.70 35.64
CA ASN A 720 -24.95 -29.62 36.92
C ASN A 720 -24.52 -28.45 37.82
N SER A 721 -23.45 -27.73 37.41
CA SER A 721 -22.93 -26.58 38.13
C SER A 721 -22.50 -25.45 37.18
N LYS A 722 -22.34 -24.26 37.72
CA LYS A 722 -21.83 -23.14 36.93
C LYS A 722 -20.38 -23.39 36.51
N GLN A 723 -20.08 -23.24 35.24
CA GLN A 723 -18.77 -23.49 34.66
C GLN A 723 -18.20 -22.26 33.91
N VAL A 724 -16.87 -22.21 33.80
CA VAL A 724 -16.21 -21.31 32.89
C VAL A 724 -15.75 -22.07 31.66
N VAL A 725 -16.19 -21.59 30.51
CA VAL A 725 -15.90 -22.18 29.22
C VAL A 725 -14.94 -21.28 28.46
N VAL A 726 -13.86 -21.86 27.97
CA VAL A 726 -12.90 -21.23 27.03
C VAL A 726 -13.22 -21.68 25.61
N PHE A 727 -13.20 -20.78 24.67
CA PHE A 727 -13.44 -21.03 23.25
C PHE A 727 -12.17 -20.78 22.45
N SER A 728 -11.84 -21.66 21.52
CA SER A 728 -10.68 -21.52 20.60
C SER A 728 -10.87 -20.39 19.58
N GLU A 729 -11.62 -19.36 19.92
CA GLU A 729 -11.96 -18.25 19.03
C GLU A 729 -11.22 -16.97 19.43
N MET A 730 -10.72 -16.23 18.43
CA MET A 730 -10.00 -14.96 18.67
C MET A 730 -10.90 -13.95 19.37
N TYR A 731 -10.42 -13.42 20.48
CA TYR A 731 -11.08 -12.32 21.16
C TYR A 731 -10.94 -11.02 20.36
N TYR A 732 -12.06 -10.42 20.01
CA TYR A 732 -12.16 -9.09 19.46
C TYR A 732 -13.32 -8.36 20.13
N PRO A 733 -13.07 -7.25 20.84
CA PRO A 733 -14.10 -6.66 21.73
C PRO A 733 -15.24 -5.97 20.97
N ASN A 734 -15.00 -5.61 19.68
CA ASN A 734 -15.95 -4.81 18.90
C ASN A 734 -16.67 -5.68 17.86
N GLY A 735 -17.97 -5.85 18.06
CA GLY A 735 -18.83 -6.52 17.08
C GLY A 735 -19.20 -7.97 17.42
N TRP A 736 -18.45 -8.71 18.23
CA TRP A 736 -18.91 -9.99 18.73
C TRP A 736 -19.84 -9.82 19.93
N GLU A 737 -21.06 -10.35 19.82
CA GLU A 737 -22.03 -10.45 20.90
C GLU A 737 -22.16 -11.90 21.32
N ALA A 738 -22.02 -12.18 22.64
CA ALA A 738 -22.28 -13.50 23.21
C ALA A 738 -23.70 -13.50 23.83
N LYS A 739 -24.41 -14.58 23.65
CA LYS A 739 -25.75 -14.81 24.25
C LYS A 739 -25.81 -16.20 24.85
N ILE A 740 -26.50 -16.33 26.00
CA ILE A 740 -26.91 -17.58 26.59
C ILE A 740 -28.44 -17.58 26.54
N ASP A 741 -29.05 -18.56 25.88
CA ASP A 741 -30.51 -18.69 25.66
C ASP A 741 -31.15 -17.39 25.12
N GLY A 742 -30.44 -16.69 24.24
CA GLY A 742 -30.87 -15.43 23.62
C GLY A 742 -30.60 -14.18 24.44
N ILE A 743 -30.17 -14.28 25.71
CA ILE A 743 -29.85 -13.17 26.61
C ILE A 743 -28.37 -12.77 26.39
N ILE A 744 -28.09 -11.48 26.12
CA ILE A 744 -26.74 -10.97 25.93
C ILE A 744 -25.96 -11.07 27.25
N VAL A 745 -24.77 -11.66 27.17
CA VAL A 745 -23.84 -11.82 28.28
C VAL A 745 -22.46 -11.32 27.90
N PRO A 746 -21.66 -10.80 28.85
CA PRO A 746 -20.29 -10.42 28.59
C PRO A 746 -19.43 -11.66 28.33
N HIS A 747 -18.46 -11.54 27.43
CA HIS A 747 -17.39 -12.50 27.23
C HIS A 747 -16.04 -11.80 27.39
N TYR A 748 -15.02 -12.54 27.83
CA TYR A 748 -13.77 -11.99 28.31
C TYR A 748 -12.58 -12.59 27.57
N ARG A 749 -11.46 -11.85 27.53
CA ARG A 749 -10.22 -12.32 26.97
C ARG A 749 -9.46 -13.17 27.96
N VAL A 750 -9.07 -14.38 27.56
CA VAL A 750 -8.22 -15.30 28.31
C VAL A 750 -7.10 -15.84 27.43
N ASN A 751 -6.07 -16.42 28.01
CA ASN A 751 -4.97 -17.07 27.33
C ASN A 751 -4.39 -16.20 26.22
N TYR A 752 -4.28 -14.89 26.50
CA TYR A 752 -3.73 -13.86 25.63
C TYR A 752 -4.62 -13.42 24.45
N VAL A 753 -5.29 -14.38 23.75
CA VAL A 753 -6.06 -14.12 22.51
C VAL A 753 -7.44 -14.77 22.46
N LEU A 754 -7.79 -15.66 23.38
CA LEU A 754 -9.02 -16.45 23.32
C LEU A 754 -10.19 -15.81 24.07
N ARG A 755 -11.40 -16.36 23.88
CA ARG A 755 -12.63 -15.93 24.55
C ARG A 755 -13.00 -16.89 25.68
N ALA A 756 -13.57 -16.35 26.75
CA ALA A 756 -14.24 -17.16 27.77
C ALA A 756 -15.51 -16.48 28.25
N LEU A 757 -16.42 -17.27 28.79
CA LEU A 757 -17.58 -16.81 29.51
C LEU A 757 -18.00 -17.79 30.60
N LYS A 758 -18.74 -17.31 31.60
CA LYS A 758 -19.32 -18.12 32.67
C LYS A 758 -20.70 -18.54 32.26
N VAL A 759 -20.96 -19.83 32.28
CA VAL A 759 -22.24 -20.44 31.90
C VAL A 759 -22.93 -20.94 33.16
N PRO A 760 -24.25 -20.66 33.38
CA PRO A 760 -25.02 -21.21 34.47
C PRO A 760 -25.12 -22.74 34.44
N SER A 761 -25.59 -23.35 35.55
CA SER A 761 -25.95 -24.77 35.58
C SER A 761 -27.21 -25.03 34.80
N GLY A 762 -27.30 -26.18 34.12
CA GLY A 762 -28.43 -26.58 33.30
C GLY A 762 -28.05 -26.82 31.84
N GLU A 763 -29.07 -26.98 31.02
CA GLU A 763 -28.93 -27.06 29.56
C GLU A 763 -29.11 -25.69 28.97
N HIS A 764 -28.12 -25.26 28.20
CA HIS A 764 -28.07 -23.91 27.61
C HIS A 764 -27.59 -23.93 26.16
N ILE A 765 -28.08 -22.97 25.39
CA ILE A 765 -27.55 -22.63 24.05
C ILE A 765 -26.73 -21.36 24.13
N ILE A 766 -25.44 -21.49 23.90
CA ILE A 766 -24.50 -20.37 23.83
C ILE A 766 -24.37 -19.96 22.36
N SER A 767 -24.55 -18.69 22.05
CA SER A 767 -24.36 -18.19 20.68
C SER A 767 -23.47 -16.97 20.66
N PHE A 768 -22.57 -16.93 19.67
CA PHE A 768 -21.77 -15.77 19.32
C PHE A 768 -22.21 -15.26 17.95
N GLN A 769 -22.40 -13.96 17.83
CA GLN A 769 -22.77 -13.32 16.56
C GLN A 769 -21.91 -12.08 16.31
N PHE A 770 -21.34 -11.97 15.10
CA PHE A 770 -20.56 -10.80 14.69
C PHE A 770 -21.45 -9.76 14.01
N SER A 771 -21.62 -8.61 14.64
CA SER A 771 -22.43 -7.48 14.16
C SER A 771 -21.76 -6.13 14.52
N PRO A 772 -20.81 -5.64 13.71
CA PRO A 772 -20.00 -4.47 14.06
C PRO A 772 -20.81 -3.18 13.94
N LYS A 773 -21.12 -2.54 15.07
CA LYS A 773 -21.88 -1.27 15.16
C LYS A 773 -21.19 -0.12 14.42
N VAL A 774 -19.86 -0.15 14.29
CA VAL A 774 -19.08 0.85 13.56
C VAL A 774 -19.47 0.94 12.08
N VAL A 775 -19.90 -0.18 11.48
CA VAL A 775 -20.34 -0.21 10.07
C VAL A 775 -21.69 0.50 9.92
N GLU A 776 -22.63 0.26 10.81
CA GLU A 776 -23.94 0.93 10.82
C GLU A 776 -23.77 2.45 11.03
N PHE A 777 -23.05 2.84 12.08
CA PHE A 777 -22.78 4.23 12.41
C PHE A 777 -22.09 4.99 11.25
N GLY A 778 -21.05 4.38 10.69
CA GLY A 778 -20.34 4.95 9.55
C GLY A 778 -21.24 5.09 8.31
N THR A 779 -22.13 4.12 8.07
CA THR A 779 -23.07 4.16 6.95
C THR A 779 -24.08 5.31 7.09
N ASN A 780 -24.57 5.57 8.30
CA ASN A 780 -25.45 6.72 8.57
C ASN A 780 -24.76 8.05 8.26
N ILE A 781 -23.47 8.21 8.66
CA ILE A 781 -22.67 9.39 8.31
C ILE A 781 -22.52 9.52 6.79
N ARG A 782 -22.32 8.43 6.06
CA ARG A 782 -22.24 8.45 4.58
C ARG A 782 -23.52 8.96 3.95
N TYR A 783 -24.69 8.50 4.39
CA TYR A 783 -25.98 8.99 3.88
C TYR A 783 -26.15 10.51 4.11
N VAL A 784 -25.84 10.98 5.32
CA VAL A 784 -25.86 12.42 5.62
C VAL A 784 -24.90 13.18 4.70
N SER A 785 -23.70 12.68 4.50
CA SER A 785 -22.68 13.33 3.67
C SER A 785 -23.06 13.38 2.18
N ILE A 786 -23.69 12.32 1.66
CA ILE A 786 -24.21 12.28 0.29
C ILE A 786 -25.31 13.33 0.13
N SER A 787 -26.23 13.41 1.09
CA SER A 787 -27.32 14.38 1.09
C SER A 787 -26.79 15.82 1.12
N LEU A 788 -25.84 16.09 2.02
CA LEU A 788 -25.20 17.42 2.12
C LEU A 788 -24.45 17.80 0.83
N PHE A 789 -23.69 16.87 0.26
CA PHE A 789 -22.99 17.11 -1.01
C PHE A 789 -23.98 17.44 -2.13
N THR A 790 -25.08 16.70 -2.23
CA THR A 790 -26.14 16.93 -3.23
C THR A 790 -26.81 18.30 -3.03
N ILE A 791 -27.15 18.66 -1.79
CA ILE A 791 -27.75 19.96 -1.46
C ILE A 791 -26.81 21.11 -1.84
N ILE A 792 -25.52 21.01 -1.49
CA ILE A 792 -24.52 22.02 -1.84
C ILE A 792 -24.40 22.17 -3.36
N LEU A 793 -24.38 21.07 -4.09
CA LEU A 793 -24.38 21.12 -5.56
C LEU A 793 -25.62 21.84 -6.12
N LEU A 794 -26.79 21.50 -5.61
CA LEU A 794 -28.06 22.18 -6.03
C LEU A 794 -28.02 23.68 -5.74
N ILE A 795 -27.57 24.09 -4.55
CA ILE A 795 -27.41 25.50 -4.19
C ILE A 795 -26.46 26.20 -5.17
N PHE A 796 -25.35 25.62 -5.52
CA PHE A 796 -24.40 26.19 -6.50
C PHE A 796 -24.99 26.26 -7.92
N MET A 797 -25.77 25.26 -8.33
CA MET A 797 -26.37 25.21 -9.68
C MET A 797 -27.54 26.18 -9.83
N PHE A 798 -28.43 26.21 -8.85
CA PHE A 798 -29.68 26.97 -8.92
C PHE A 798 -29.62 28.35 -8.23
N GLY A 799 -28.72 28.55 -7.27
CA GLY A 799 -28.60 29.81 -6.54
C GLY A 799 -28.27 31.03 -7.42
N LYS A 800 -27.64 30.81 -8.58
CA LYS A 800 -27.46 31.87 -9.59
C LYS A 800 -28.78 32.22 -10.32
N ARG A 801 -29.63 31.22 -10.56
CA ARG A 801 -30.96 31.47 -11.21
C ARG A 801 -31.92 32.19 -10.27
N LEU A 802 -31.93 31.83 -8.98
CA LEU A 802 -32.76 32.51 -8.00
C LEU A 802 -32.38 34.00 -7.83
N LYS A 803 -31.09 34.36 -7.83
CA LYS A 803 -30.65 35.76 -7.76
C LYS A 803 -30.97 36.58 -9.02
N SER A 804 -31.17 35.95 -10.19
CA SER A 804 -31.56 36.67 -11.41
C SER A 804 -33.07 36.90 -11.50
N ASN A 805 -33.89 36.14 -10.79
CA ASN A 805 -35.36 36.30 -10.77
C ASN A 805 -35.86 37.25 -9.67
N PHE A 806 -34.97 37.66 -8.74
CA PHE A 806 -35.28 38.65 -7.71
C PHE A 806 -34.58 40.02 -7.94
N LYS A 807 -33.98 40.23 -9.10
CA LYS A 807 -33.56 41.52 -9.60
C LYS A 807 -34.43 41.90 -10.84
#